data_a0cb0fe226ae1cde67c8d666179a186d
#
_entry.id   a0cb0fe226ae1cde67c8d666179a186d
#
_cell.length_a   1.000
_cell.length_b   1.000
_cell.length_c   1.000
_cell.angle_alpha   90.00
_cell.angle_beta   90.00
_cell.angle_gamma   90.00
#
_symmetry.space_group_name_H-M   'P 1'
#
loop_
_entity.id
_entity.type
_entity.pdbx_description
1 polymer ?
#
loop_
_entity_poly.entity_id
_entity_poly.type
_entity_poly.pdbx_seq_one_letter_code
_entity_poly.pdbx_strand_id
1 'polypeptide(L)'
;MRIAFDTGGTFTDCVYVRNGHLEILKVPSTPRKPSDAIANALAQISGTDLDLAQLELVCGTTVGTNALLQRKGGRVALVTTAGFEDVLEIARQARPQLYNLLFEKAEPLVPQSRRLGLRERFDEAGRVLAAPSASEIARILRQILRSGADSVAVCLLFSFLNPAHEKSMQRALAATKLPISVSHEILPEYREFERTSTTVINAYLVPVMSGYLSAIEDIAQAVSRRARSKSRRANRAQKFSRVRIMQSSGGILSARAAAVEPVRTILSGPAGGILGAQYVAEAAGFNRIITFDMGGTSTDVALLDSLGREALATTSESVVSGVPVAVPMLDIHTVGAGGGSLARFDRAGALRVGPESAGADPGPICYGRGERATVTDANLLLGRLPESGLLGGTFKLDLPRVQRFMNRERGPMHSAEVFSQGIVDVANAVMEKAIRVISVERGHDPRDYTLVAFGGAGAVHACELAASLEIPRVLVPCFPGALSALGILRADVTKDLSRTVRLETRTAAGARSALLRAFHAMDHDGRAQMRREGFSGPAVQVFRSLDMRYVGQSYELNVPFAGDFISAFHRAHEKRYGYFDRARWCEVVNIRARFSGRTAKPTLPKLAGGGLSPAAALVSKTSVRFRDRPHRTAVYDRSRLRAGNRIPGPAIVTEYSATTVIPPGWSGRVDRNGNLILEPRR
;
A
#
# COMPACT_ATOMS: atom_id res chain seq x y z
N MET A 1 -7.57 -4.20 -24.06
CA MET A 1 -8.31 -4.44 -22.81
C MET A 1 -7.42 -4.20 -21.61
N ARG A 2 -7.93 -3.61 -20.51
CA ARG A 2 -7.17 -3.36 -19.27
C ARG A 2 -7.69 -4.24 -18.15
N ILE A 3 -6.79 -4.97 -17.47
CA ILE A 3 -7.09 -5.90 -16.38
C ILE A 3 -6.20 -5.56 -15.20
N ALA A 4 -6.77 -5.41 -14.02
CA ALA A 4 -6.02 -5.18 -12.81
C ALA A 4 -5.95 -6.45 -11.94
N PHE A 5 -4.80 -6.65 -11.32
CA PHE A 5 -4.54 -7.71 -10.36
C PHE A 5 -4.04 -7.11 -9.05
N ASP A 6 -4.60 -7.57 -7.95
CA ASP A 6 -4.01 -7.37 -6.63
C ASP A 6 -3.60 -8.73 -6.06
N THR A 7 -2.30 -8.95 -5.93
CA THR A 7 -1.76 -10.22 -5.47
C THR A 7 -1.56 -10.18 -3.95
N GLY A 8 -2.54 -10.69 -3.22
CA GLY A 8 -2.48 -10.86 -1.77
C GLY A 8 -1.83 -12.17 -1.34
N GLY A 9 -1.70 -12.38 -0.02
CA GLY A 9 -1.09 -13.60 0.54
C GLY A 9 -1.93 -14.86 0.36
N THR A 10 -3.26 -14.75 0.36
CA THR A 10 -4.20 -15.89 0.29
C THR A 10 -4.89 -15.98 -1.07
N PHE A 11 -5.37 -14.86 -1.58
CA PHE A 11 -6.05 -14.76 -2.87
C PHE A 11 -5.43 -13.66 -3.72
N THR A 12 -5.54 -13.83 -5.03
CA THR A 12 -5.25 -12.83 -6.04
C THR A 12 -6.57 -12.36 -6.62
N ASP A 13 -6.85 -11.07 -6.45
CA ASP A 13 -8.05 -10.41 -6.94
C ASP A 13 -7.80 -9.87 -8.34
N CYS A 14 -8.73 -10.13 -9.26
CA CYS A 14 -8.69 -9.66 -10.63
C CYS A 14 -9.95 -8.83 -10.92
N VAL A 15 -9.76 -7.62 -11.46
CA VAL A 15 -10.87 -6.73 -11.86
C VAL A 15 -10.67 -6.28 -13.31
N TYR A 16 -11.72 -6.37 -14.11
CA TYR A 16 -11.72 -5.96 -15.50
C TYR A 16 -13.11 -5.47 -15.95
N VAL A 17 -13.17 -4.84 -17.11
CA VAL A 17 -14.45 -4.38 -17.69
C VAL A 17 -14.84 -5.28 -18.85
N ARG A 18 -16.05 -5.84 -18.81
CA ARG A 18 -16.67 -6.63 -19.87
C ARG A 18 -18.03 -6.03 -20.25
N ASN A 19 -18.23 -5.69 -21.50
CA ASN A 19 -19.47 -5.09 -21.99
C ASN A 19 -19.96 -3.87 -21.18
N GLY A 20 -19.00 -3.05 -20.71
CA GLY A 20 -19.31 -1.87 -19.89
C GLY A 20 -19.53 -2.16 -18.39
N HIS A 21 -19.52 -3.43 -17.97
CA HIS A 21 -19.69 -3.86 -16.58
C HIS A 21 -18.37 -4.26 -15.96
N LEU A 22 -18.19 -3.92 -14.67
CA LEU A 22 -17.07 -4.39 -13.86
C LEU A 22 -17.29 -5.86 -13.50
N GLU A 23 -16.32 -6.69 -13.79
CA GLU A 23 -16.28 -8.10 -13.42
C GLU A 23 -15.11 -8.36 -12.46
N ILE A 24 -15.35 -9.28 -11.52
CA ILE A 24 -14.40 -9.68 -10.50
C ILE A 24 -14.15 -11.17 -10.60
N LEU A 25 -12.90 -11.54 -10.56
CA LEU A 25 -12.47 -12.93 -10.46
C LEU A 25 -11.47 -13.03 -9.30
N LYS A 26 -11.67 -14.00 -8.43
CA LYS A 26 -10.76 -14.28 -7.29
C LYS A 26 -10.18 -15.67 -7.48
N VAL A 27 -8.85 -15.76 -7.50
CA VAL A 27 -8.13 -17.04 -7.62
C VAL A 27 -7.21 -17.24 -6.41
N PRO A 28 -6.95 -18.48 -5.97
CA PRO A 28 -5.96 -18.74 -4.93
C PRO A 28 -4.59 -18.20 -5.32
N SER A 29 -3.91 -17.54 -4.40
CA SER A 29 -2.54 -17.09 -4.60
C SER A 29 -1.57 -18.29 -4.61
N THR A 30 -0.48 -18.12 -5.34
CA THR A 30 0.59 -19.13 -5.46
C THR A 30 1.88 -18.58 -4.83
N PRO A 31 2.06 -18.66 -3.49
CA PRO A 31 3.15 -17.95 -2.79
C PRO A 31 4.56 -18.28 -3.29
N ARG A 32 4.78 -19.52 -3.77
CA ARG A 32 6.09 -19.95 -4.32
C ARG A 32 6.40 -19.32 -5.67
N LYS A 33 5.37 -19.02 -6.48
CA LYS A 33 5.48 -18.40 -7.81
C LYS A 33 4.26 -17.52 -8.07
N PRO A 34 4.25 -16.28 -7.58
CA PRO A 34 3.07 -15.41 -7.61
C PRO A 34 2.54 -15.10 -9.02
N SER A 35 3.38 -15.18 -10.06
CA SER A 35 2.96 -15.02 -11.46
C SER A 35 2.00 -16.10 -11.95
N ASP A 36 2.00 -17.30 -11.35
CA ASP A 36 1.12 -18.38 -11.77
C ASP A 36 -0.36 -18.10 -11.43
N ALA A 37 -0.64 -17.39 -10.35
CA ALA A 37 -2.00 -16.94 -10.03
C ALA A 37 -2.55 -15.99 -11.13
N ILE A 38 -1.71 -15.09 -11.65
CA ILE A 38 -2.07 -14.21 -12.78
C ILE A 38 -2.32 -15.04 -14.03
N ALA A 39 -1.47 -16.03 -14.32
CA ALA A 39 -1.66 -16.93 -15.48
C ALA A 39 -2.97 -17.73 -15.38
N ASN A 40 -3.30 -18.26 -14.19
CA ASN A 40 -4.54 -18.98 -13.93
C ASN A 40 -5.78 -18.11 -14.14
N ALA A 41 -5.77 -16.89 -13.64
CA ALA A 41 -6.87 -15.95 -13.84
C ALA A 41 -7.03 -15.58 -15.33
N LEU A 42 -5.91 -15.29 -16.02
CA LEU A 42 -5.94 -14.98 -17.45
C LEU A 42 -6.41 -16.19 -18.30
N ALA A 43 -6.10 -17.42 -17.90
CA ALA A 43 -6.59 -18.62 -18.57
C ALA A 43 -8.13 -18.73 -18.48
N GLN A 44 -8.70 -18.46 -17.29
CA GLN A 44 -10.16 -18.43 -17.10
C GLN A 44 -10.82 -17.31 -17.94
N ILE A 45 -10.23 -16.11 -17.96
CA ILE A 45 -10.73 -14.98 -18.76
C ILE A 45 -10.59 -15.25 -20.25
N SER A 46 -9.51 -15.91 -20.70
CA SER A 46 -9.27 -16.22 -22.12
C SER A 46 -10.28 -17.21 -22.73
N GLY A 47 -11.04 -17.91 -21.92
CA GLY A 47 -12.19 -18.73 -22.35
C GLY A 47 -13.45 -17.94 -22.65
N THR A 48 -13.45 -16.62 -22.48
CA THR A 48 -14.57 -15.71 -22.73
C THR A 48 -14.38 -14.94 -24.04
N ASP A 49 -15.43 -14.24 -24.52
CA ASP A 49 -15.43 -13.46 -25.78
C ASP A 49 -14.66 -12.12 -25.69
N LEU A 50 -13.63 -12.04 -24.88
CA LEU A 50 -12.86 -10.81 -24.65
C LEU A 50 -11.73 -10.68 -25.68
N ASP A 51 -11.57 -9.47 -26.26
CA ASP A 51 -10.41 -9.15 -27.08
C ASP A 51 -9.17 -8.87 -26.22
N LEU A 52 -8.33 -9.88 -26.09
CA LEU A 52 -7.06 -9.82 -25.41
C LEU A 52 -5.87 -9.50 -26.32
N ALA A 53 -6.10 -9.18 -27.59
CA ALA A 53 -5.04 -8.87 -28.55
C ALA A 53 -4.22 -7.62 -28.16
N GLN A 54 -4.87 -6.67 -27.48
CA GLN A 54 -4.26 -5.47 -26.89
C GLN A 54 -4.44 -5.49 -25.36
N LEU A 55 -3.67 -6.34 -24.68
CA LEU A 55 -3.77 -6.53 -23.25
C LEU A 55 -2.89 -5.52 -22.49
N GLU A 56 -3.48 -4.78 -21.56
CA GLU A 56 -2.77 -4.01 -20.54
C GLU A 56 -3.03 -4.64 -19.17
N LEU A 57 -2.00 -5.20 -18.55
CA LEU A 57 -2.05 -5.68 -17.18
C LEU A 57 -1.59 -4.59 -16.23
N VAL A 58 -2.31 -4.39 -15.13
CA VAL A 58 -1.91 -3.49 -14.05
C VAL A 58 -1.87 -4.29 -12.76
N CYS A 59 -0.71 -4.44 -12.15
CA CYS A 59 -0.52 -5.35 -11.01
C CYS A 59 -0.10 -4.59 -9.75
N GLY A 60 -0.84 -4.79 -8.65
CA GLY A 60 -0.36 -4.61 -7.30
C GLY A 60 0.34 -5.90 -6.86
N THR A 61 1.41 -5.78 -6.11
CA THR A 61 2.21 -6.94 -5.71
C THR A 61 2.76 -6.81 -4.30
N THR A 62 2.70 -7.90 -3.56
CA THR A 62 3.33 -8.03 -2.24
C THR A 62 4.73 -8.64 -2.32
N VAL A 63 5.24 -8.96 -3.51
CA VAL A 63 6.53 -9.67 -3.69
C VAL A 63 7.68 -8.88 -3.10
N GLY A 64 7.81 -7.58 -3.43
CA GLY A 64 8.86 -6.72 -2.88
C GLY A 64 8.72 -6.52 -1.37
N THR A 65 7.51 -6.28 -0.89
CA THR A 65 7.21 -6.13 0.54
C THR A 65 7.57 -7.41 1.31
N ASN A 66 7.14 -8.57 0.81
CA ASN A 66 7.41 -9.86 1.44
C ASN A 66 8.91 -10.22 1.40
N ALA A 67 9.61 -9.91 0.31
CA ALA A 67 11.06 -10.10 0.21
C ALA A 67 11.81 -9.31 1.28
N LEU A 68 11.37 -8.06 1.55
CA LEU A 68 11.95 -7.21 2.59
C LEU A 68 11.60 -7.72 4.01
N LEU A 69 10.32 -8.02 4.28
CA LEU A 69 9.85 -8.50 5.58
C LEU A 69 10.48 -9.85 5.98
N GLN A 70 10.59 -10.78 5.02
CA GLN A 70 11.13 -12.13 5.24
C GLN A 70 12.65 -12.22 5.08
N ARG A 71 13.32 -11.10 4.80
CA ARG A 71 14.78 -11.07 4.55
C ARG A 71 15.21 -12.01 3.41
N LYS A 72 14.41 -12.11 2.33
CA LYS A 72 14.64 -12.99 1.16
C LYS A 72 14.95 -12.23 -0.13
N GLY A 73 15.67 -11.13 -0.06
CA GLY A 73 16.16 -10.39 -1.23
C GLY A 73 17.55 -10.85 -1.69
N GLY A 74 18.14 -10.10 -2.63
CA GLY A 74 19.49 -10.36 -3.14
C GLY A 74 20.59 -9.98 -2.14
N ARG A 75 21.76 -10.60 -2.28
CA ARG A 75 22.96 -10.19 -1.53
C ARG A 75 23.52 -8.90 -2.13
N VAL A 76 23.51 -7.83 -1.34
CA VAL A 76 23.97 -6.50 -1.80
C VAL A 76 25.41 -6.26 -1.38
N ALA A 77 26.24 -5.69 -2.28
CA ALA A 77 27.47 -4.99 -1.92
C ALA A 77 27.19 -3.48 -1.92
N LEU A 78 27.57 -2.80 -0.84
CA LEU A 78 27.44 -1.35 -0.71
C LEU A 78 28.81 -0.70 -0.99
N VAL A 79 28.83 0.27 -1.91
CA VAL A 79 29.96 1.19 -2.10
C VAL A 79 29.56 2.55 -1.55
N THR A 80 30.34 3.04 -0.58
CA THR A 80 30.13 4.36 0.04
C THR A 80 31.42 5.12 0.13
N THR A 81 31.39 6.40 0.51
CA THR A 81 32.60 7.18 0.80
C THR A 81 33.37 6.54 1.96
N ALA A 82 34.69 6.41 1.82
CA ALA A 82 35.56 5.84 2.85
C ALA A 82 35.38 6.57 4.19
N GLY A 83 35.20 5.79 5.29
CA GLY A 83 34.89 6.27 6.62
C GLY A 83 33.38 6.39 6.91
N PHE A 84 32.49 6.04 5.96
CA PHE A 84 31.05 6.03 6.11
C PHE A 84 30.43 4.64 5.90
N GLU A 85 31.23 3.59 5.98
CA GLU A 85 30.80 2.20 5.80
C GLU A 85 29.74 1.79 6.83
N ASP A 86 29.80 2.37 8.03
CA ASP A 86 28.95 2.01 9.15
C ASP A 86 27.69 2.89 9.30
N VAL A 87 27.38 3.75 8.31
CA VAL A 87 26.18 4.60 8.34
C VAL A 87 24.89 3.78 8.55
N LEU A 88 24.79 2.58 7.95
CA LEU A 88 23.66 1.68 8.14
C LEU A 88 23.61 1.06 9.53
N GLU A 89 24.78 0.84 10.16
CA GLU A 89 24.91 0.31 11.51
C GLU A 89 24.57 1.38 12.55
N ILE A 90 25.14 2.56 12.40
CA ILE A 90 24.94 3.69 13.31
C ILE A 90 23.48 4.14 13.25
N ALA A 91 22.92 4.29 12.05
CA ALA A 91 21.57 4.78 11.82
C ALA A 91 21.30 6.11 12.55
N ARG A 92 20.09 6.32 13.05
CA ARG A 92 19.73 7.52 13.82
C ARG A 92 19.94 7.39 15.34
N GLN A 93 20.45 6.26 15.80
CA GLN A 93 20.64 5.95 17.23
C GLN A 93 19.36 6.09 18.08
N ALA A 94 18.21 6.15 17.46
CA ALA A 94 16.92 6.18 18.14
C ALA A 94 16.55 4.78 18.64
N ARG A 95 16.20 4.67 19.93
CA ARG A 95 15.67 3.43 20.50
C ARG A 95 14.16 3.39 20.31
N PRO A 96 13.60 2.42 19.54
CA PRO A 96 12.15 2.32 19.39
C PRO A 96 11.43 1.92 20.67
N GLN A 97 12.14 1.34 21.65
CA GLN A 97 11.63 0.96 22.96
C GLN A 97 12.54 1.55 24.05
N LEU A 98 12.21 2.75 24.51
CA LEU A 98 13.03 3.54 25.45
C LEU A 98 13.37 2.80 26.75
N TYR A 99 12.42 2.00 27.26
CA TYR A 99 12.56 1.29 28.55
C TYR A 99 13.00 -0.18 28.40
N ASN A 100 13.27 -0.66 27.19
CA ASN A 100 13.80 -2.00 26.96
C ASN A 100 15.34 -1.95 26.95
N LEU A 101 15.94 -2.33 28.06
CA LEU A 101 17.41 -2.39 28.19
C LEU A 101 18.06 -3.50 27.37
N LEU A 102 17.28 -4.53 26.99
CA LEU A 102 17.72 -5.67 26.19
C LEU A 102 17.25 -5.55 24.72
N PHE A 103 17.04 -4.32 24.25
CA PHE A 103 16.63 -4.09 22.88
C PHE A 103 17.75 -4.49 21.91
N GLU A 104 17.48 -5.47 21.07
CA GLU A 104 18.35 -5.85 19.97
C GLU A 104 17.96 -5.05 18.72
N LYS A 105 18.95 -4.39 18.12
CA LYS A 105 18.79 -3.67 16.88
C LYS A 105 18.63 -4.65 15.71
N ALA A 106 17.74 -4.36 14.77
CA ALA A 106 17.62 -5.15 13.57
C ALA A 106 18.93 -5.12 12.78
N GLU A 107 19.42 -6.28 12.36
CA GLU A 107 20.62 -6.38 11.54
C GLU A 107 20.46 -5.60 10.23
N PRO A 108 21.46 -4.83 9.79
CA PRO A 108 21.46 -4.18 8.49
C PRO A 108 21.31 -5.19 7.34
N LEU A 109 20.70 -4.75 6.23
CA LEU A 109 20.55 -5.58 5.02
C LEU A 109 21.88 -5.94 4.37
N VAL A 110 22.92 -5.12 4.62
CA VAL A 110 24.28 -5.34 4.13
C VAL A 110 25.20 -5.59 5.32
N PRO A 111 25.76 -6.80 5.48
CA PRO A 111 26.74 -7.09 6.53
C PRO A 111 28.04 -6.31 6.29
N GLN A 112 28.80 -6.05 7.34
CA GLN A 112 30.04 -5.27 7.31
C GLN A 112 31.03 -5.75 6.24
N SER A 113 31.15 -7.06 6.02
CA SER A 113 32.04 -7.65 5.02
C SER A 113 31.74 -7.27 3.56
N ARG A 114 30.55 -6.73 3.29
CA ARG A 114 30.12 -6.26 1.96
C ARG A 114 29.91 -4.74 1.90
N ARG A 115 30.34 -3.98 2.90
CA ARG A 115 30.37 -2.52 2.91
C ARG A 115 31.76 -2.07 2.50
N LEU A 116 31.89 -1.35 1.39
CA LEU A 116 33.16 -1.01 0.76
C LEU A 116 33.33 0.49 0.69
N GLY A 117 34.38 1.01 1.33
CA GLY A 117 34.74 2.43 1.30
C GLY A 117 35.54 2.78 0.05
N LEU A 118 35.05 3.73 -0.74
CA LEU A 118 35.73 4.34 -1.87
C LEU A 118 36.43 5.61 -1.42
N ARG A 119 37.72 5.73 -1.65
CA ARG A 119 38.49 6.95 -1.35
C ARG A 119 38.16 8.04 -2.32
N GLU A 120 37.20 8.86 -1.98
CA GLU A 120 36.71 10.02 -2.70
C GLU A 120 36.14 11.04 -1.71
N ARG A 121 36.02 12.32 -2.08
CA ARG A 121 35.37 13.31 -1.25
C ARG A 121 34.86 14.50 -2.05
N PHE A 122 33.64 14.91 -1.79
CA PHE A 122 33.10 16.24 -2.09
C PHE A 122 32.96 17.06 -0.80
N ASP A 123 32.98 18.39 -0.92
CA ASP A 123 32.56 19.29 0.16
C ASP A 123 31.04 19.54 0.11
N GLU A 124 30.53 20.33 1.08
CA GLU A 124 29.13 20.69 1.21
C GLU A 124 28.58 21.58 0.06
N ALA A 125 29.45 22.14 -0.77
CA ALA A 125 29.11 22.87 -1.98
C ALA A 125 29.18 21.99 -3.25
N GLY A 126 29.53 20.70 -3.14
CA GLY A 126 29.67 19.77 -4.24
C GLY A 126 30.99 19.95 -5.03
N ARG A 127 32.00 20.63 -4.46
CA ARG A 127 33.32 20.75 -5.04
C ARG A 127 34.17 19.52 -4.73
N VAL A 128 34.99 19.10 -5.70
CA VAL A 128 35.86 17.91 -5.54
C VAL A 128 37.00 18.23 -4.57
N LEU A 129 37.09 17.55 -3.45
CA LEU A 129 38.23 17.53 -2.55
C LEU A 129 39.20 16.40 -2.88
N ALA A 130 38.66 15.22 -3.23
CA ALA A 130 39.42 14.05 -3.65
C ALA A 130 38.65 13.26 -4.70
N ALA A 131 39.24 13.03 -5.86
CA ALA A 131 38.64 12.16 -6.88
C ALA A 131 39.13 10.71 -6.71
N PRO A 132 38.25 9.70 -6.97
CA PRO A 132 38.66 8.30 -6.89
C PRO A 132 39.66 7.98 -8.00
N SER A 133 40.80 7.37 -7.67
CA SER A 133 41.79 6.92 -8.66
C SER A 133 41.34 5.65 -9.40
N ALA A 134 41.88 5.40 -10.56
CA ALA A 134 41.61 4.18 -11.31
C ALA A 134 41.99 2.90 -10.54
N SER A 135 43.08 2.94 -9.79
CA SER A 135 43.53 1.83 -8.93
C SER A 135 42.55 1.55 -7.81
N GLU A 136 41.97 2.58 -7.21
CA GLU A 136 40.95 2.48 -6.15
C GLU A 136 39.65 1.89 -6.70
N ILE A 137 39.18 2.37 -7.82
CA ILE A 137 38.00 1.79 -8.52
C ILE A 137 38.24 0.30 -8.82
N ALA A 138 39.41 -0.05 -9.37
CA ALA A 138 39.76 -1.44 -9.64
C ALA A 138 39.83 -2.31 -8.37
N ARG A 139 40.27 -1.74 -7.25
CA ARG A 139 40.22 -2.41 -5.93
C ARG A 139 38.79 -2.76 -5.54
N ILE A 140 37.88 -1.79 -5.58
CA ILE A 140 36.46 -1.96 -5.26
C ILE A 140 35.82 -3.03 -6.16
N LEU A 141 36.06 -2.97 -7.48
CA LEU A 141 35.54 -3.97 -8.43
C LEU A 141 35.96 -5.40 -8.06
N ARG A 142 37.26 -5.60 -7.75
CA ARG A 142 37.74 -6.93 -7.32
C ARG A 142 37.07 -7.41 -6.03
N GLN A 143 36.85 -6.52 -5.07
CA GLN A 143 36.18 -6.85 -3.82
C GLN A 143 34.71 -7.23 -4.05
N ILE A 144 33.99 -6.51 -4.90
CA ILE A 144 32.60 -6.82 -5.27
C ILE A 144 32.51 -8.21 -5.90
N LEU A 145 33.35 -8.51 -6.88
CA LEU A 145 33.35 -9.79 -7.56
C LEU A 145 33.65 -10.97 -6.60
N ARG A 146 34.49 -10.74 -5.59
CA ARG A 146 34.81 -11.74 -4.56
C ARG A 146 33.72 -11.88 -3.48
N SER A 147 32.89 -10.88 -3.30
CA SER A 147 31.87 -10.86 -2.23
C SER A 147 30.68 -11.77 -2.49
N GLY A 148 30.52 -12.29 -3.70
CA GLY A 148 29.36 -13.07 -4.14
C GLY A 148 28.06 -12.27 -4.12
N ALA A 149 28.11 -10.94 -4.28
CA ALA A 149 26.94 -10.09 -4.34
C ALA A 149 26.10 -10.36 -5.59
N ASP A 150 24.78 -10.28 -5.46
CA ASP A 150 23.81 -10.40 -6.55
C ASP A 150 23.46 -9.03 -7.16
N SER A 151 23.78 -7.94 -6.45
CA SER A 151 23.55 -6.54 -6.87
C SER A 151 24.47 -5.59 -6.11
N VAL A 152 24.61 -4.36 -6.62
CA VAL A 152 25.45 -3.31 -6.04
C VAL A 152 24.63 -2.06 -5.74
N ALA A 153 24.77 -1.52 -4.53
CA ALA A 153 24.31 -0.18 -4.17
C ALA A 153 25.52 0.77 -4.11
N VAL A 154 25.40 1.94 -4.73
CA VAL A 154 26.41 3.00 -4.62
C VAL A 154 25.78 4.23 -4.02
N CYS A 155 26.29 4.68 -2.87
CA CYS A 155 25.80 5.85 -2.17
C CYS A 155 26.96 6.65 -1.59
N LEU A 156 27.40 7.71 -2.31
CA LEU A 156 28.51 8.55 -1.93
C LEU A 156 28.01 9.84 -1.27
N LEU A 157 28.81 10.41 -0.36
CA LEU A 157 28.47 11.68 0.27
C LEU A 157 28.32 12.79 -0.78
N PHE A 158 27.35 13.65 -0.59
CA PHE A 158 27.05 14.81 -1.46
C PHE A 158 26.78 14.47 -2.94
N SER A 159 26.57 13.20 -3.30
CA SER A 159 26.24 12.80 -4.68
C SER A 159 24.92 13.40 -5.18
N PHE A 160 24.04 13.84 -4.28
CA PHE A 160 22.81 14.57 -4.62
C PHE A 160 23.10 16.00 -5.14
N LEU A 161 24.25 16.60 -4.79
CA LEU A 161 24.75 17.86 -5.35
C LEU A 161 25.59 17.64 -6.61
N ASN A 162 26.54 16.71 -6.53
CA ASN A 162 27.45 16.38 -7.64
C ASN A 162 27.55 14.86 -7.83
N PRO A 163 26.88 14.28 -8.84
CA PRO A 163 26.89 12.83 -9.08
C PRO A 163 28.12 12.30 -9.83
N ALA A 164 29.16 13.11 -10.08
CA ALA A 164 30.26 12.74 -10.94
C ALA A 164 31.00 11.46 -10.52
N HIS A 165 31.28 11.29 -9.22
CA HIS A 165 31.97 10.10 -8.69
C HIS A 165 31.06 8.86 -8.74
N GLU A 166 29.75 8.96 -8.40
CA GLU A 166 28.82 7.85 -8.58
C GLU A 166 28.68 7.43 -10.04
N LYS A 167 28.60 8.39 -10.98
CA LYS A 167 28.56 8.10 -12.42
C LYS A 167 29.85 7.43 -12.91
N SER A 168 31.01 7.81 -12.38
CA SER A 168 32.28 7.15 -12.69
C SER A 168 32.29 5.71 -12.20
N MET A 169 31.83 5.48 -10.93
CA MET A 169 31.73 4.16 -10.36
C MET A 169 30.70 3.29 -11.10
N GLN A 170 29.53 3.84 -11.45
CA GLN A 170 28.48 3.15 -12.21
C GLN A 170 29.00 2.66 -13.58
N ARG A 171 29.76 3.50 -14.31
CA ARG A 171 30.38 3.11 -15.58
C ARG A 171 31.39 1.97 -15.41
N ALA A 172 32.20 2.03 -14.37
CA ALA A 172 33.17 0.97 -14.08
C ALA A 172 32.49 -0.36 -13.69
N LEU A 173 31.43 -0.27 -12.88
CA LEU A 173 30.63 -1.43 -12.45
C LEU A 173 29.86 -2.12 -13.58
N ALA A 174 29.57 -1.43 -14.68
CA ALA A 174 28.86 -2.02 -15.82
C ALA A 174 29.56 -3.29 -16.37
N ALA A 175 30.89 -3.38 -16.24
CA ALA A 175 31.66 -4.57 -16.63
C ALA A 175 31.31 -5.84 -15.79
N THR A 176 30.77 -5.69 -14.59
CA THR A 176 30.39 -6.81 -13.72
C THR A 176 29.11 -7.51 -14.13
N LYS A 177 28.28 -6.87 -14.97
CA LYS A 177 26.92 -7.28 -15.35
C LYS A 177 25.95 -7.41 -14.18
N LEU A 178 26.33 -7.02 -12.96
CA LEU A 178 25.44 -6.98 -11.81
C LEU A 178 24.48 -5.80 -11.93
N PRO A 179 23.22 -5.92 -11.43
CA PRO A 179 22.34 -4.77 -11.26
C PRO A 179 22.97 -3.73 -10.33
N ILE A 180 22.91 -2.46 -10.73
CA ILE A 180 23.50 -1.35 -10.00
C ILE A 180 22.40 -0.36 -9.64
N SER A 181 22.33 0.01 -8.37
CA SER A 181 21.48 1.09 -7.85
C SER A 181 22.37 2.23 -7.37
N VAL A 182 22.21 3.42 -7.95
CA VAL A 182 22.99 4.60 -7.56
C VAL A 182 22.12 5.65 -6.89
N SER A 183 22.61 6.24 -5.81
CA SER A 183 21.78 7.08 -4.94
C SER A 183 21.27 8.35 -5.62
N HIS A 184 22.06 8.95 -6.51
CA HIS A 184 21.64 10.15 -7.25
C HIS A 184 20.49 9.92 -8.26
N GLU A 185 20.19 8.65 -8.62
CA GLU A 185 19.04 8.29 -9.44
C GLU A 185 17.84 7.86 -8.57
N ILE A 186 18.09 7.07 -7.50
CA ILE A 186 17.03 6.52 -6.65
C ILE A 186 16.44 7.57 -5.72
N LEU A 187 17.32 8.35 -5.03
CA LEU A 187 16.91 9.37 -4.05
C LEU A 187 17.94 10.51 -3.99
N PRO A 188 17.88 11.51 -4.89
CA PRO A 188 18.81 12.65 -4.90
C PRO A 188 18.49 13.68 -3.80
N GLU A 189 18.41 13.20 -2.56
CA GLU A 189 18.13 14.00 -1.38
C GLU A 189 19.29 13.94 -0.40
N TYR A 190 19.41 14.98 0.45
CA TYR A 190 20.36 14.97 1.55
C TYR A 190 19.97 13.88 2.58
N ARG A 191 20.60 13.78 3.75
CA ARG A 191 20.39 12.71 4.75
C ARG A 191 20.97 11.37 4.28
N GLU A 192 22.23 11.20 4.54
CA GLU A 192 23.04 10.06 4.10
C GLU A 192 22.48 8.71 4.54
N PHE A 193 21.88 8.61 5.75
CA PHE A 193 21.34 7.35 6.24
C PHE A 193 20.11 6.90 5.43
N GLU A 194 19.11 7.76 5.28
CA GLU A 194 17.88 7.44 4.54
C GLU A 194 18.17 7.19 3.06
N ARG A 195 19.09 7.96 2.46
CA ARG A 195 19.51 7.78 1.08
C ARG A 195 20.23 6.45 0.91
N THR A 196 21.17 6.10 1.79
CA THR A 196 21.89 4.83 1.75
C THR A 196 20.93 3.66 1.96
N SER A 197 20.06 3.74 2.98
CA SER A 197 19.06 2.72 3.26
C SER A 197 18.15 2.46 2.06
N THR A 198 17.58 3.51 1.47
CA THR A 198 16.66 3.41 0.32
C THR A 198 17.37 2.84 -0.91
N THR A 199 18.62 3.25 -1.17
CA THR A 199 19.42 2.73 -2.30
C THR A 199 19.76 1.25 -2.11
N VAL A 200 20.10 0.85 -0.88
CA VAL A 200 20.35 -0.55 -0.51
C VAL A 200 19.09 -1.39 -0.66
N ILE A 201 17.93 -0.91 -0.18
CA ILE A 201 16.65 -1.61 -0.34
C ILE A 201 16.33 -1.78 -1.83
N ASN A 202 16.57 -0.76 -2.64
CA ASN A 202 16.39 -0.88 -4.09
C ASN A 202 17.26 -2.02 -4.66
N ALA A 203 18.56 -1.99 -4.40
CA ALA A 203 19.49 -3.02 -4.86
C ALA A 203 19.12 -4.42 -4.33
N TYR A 204 18.63 -4.51 -3.10
CA TYR A 204 18.18 -5.75 -2.47
C TYR A 204 16.97 -6.38 -3.17
N LEU A 205 16.06 -5.54 -3.66
CA LEU A 205 14.82 -5.98 -4.31
C LEU A 205 14.98 -6.26 -5.81
N VAL A 206 15.93 -5.63 -6.48
CA VAL A 206 16.10 -5.74 -7.96
C VAL A 206 16.17 -7.21 -8.43
N PRO A 207 16.97 -8.12 -7.86
CA PRO A 207 17.07 -9.50 -8.36
C PRO A 207 15.72 -10.24 -8.30
N VAL A 208 14.98 -10.09 -7.20
CA VAL A 208 13.68 -10.74 -6.97
C VAL A 208 12.60 -10.16 -7.89
N MET A 209 12.53 -8.84 -7.96
CA MET A 209 11.48 -8.17 -8.73
C MET A 209 11.70 -8.30 -10.23
N SER A 210 12.93 -8.25 -10.73
CA SER A 210 13.21 -8.43 -12.15
C SER A 210 12.73 -9.79 -12.66
N GLY A 211 12.99 -10.87 -11.93
CA GLY A 211 12.52 -12.21 -12.30
C GLY A 211 10.99 -12.31 -12.31
N TYR A 212 10.34 -11.77 -11.28
CA TYR A 212 8.89 -11.75 -11.19
C TYR A 212 8.23 -10.95 -12.32
N LEU A 213 8.75 -9.75 -12.61
CA LEU A 213 8.21 -8.87 -13.64
C LEU A 213 8.40 -9.43 -15.04
N SER A 214 9.55 -10.04 -15.34
CA SER A 214 9.79 -10.73 -16.60
C SER A 214 8.78 -11.86 -16.82
N ALA A 215 8.50 -12.67 -15.78
CA ALA A 215 7.51 -13.73 -15.87
C ALA A 215 6.10 -13.21 -16.20
N ILE A 216 5.69 -12.07 -15.62
CA ILE A 216 4.39 -11.45 -15.93
C ILE A 216 4.36 -10.94 -17.38
N GLU A 217 5.44 -10.31 -17.86
CA GLU A 217 5.54 -9.83 -19.24
C GLU A 217 5.45 -10.99 -20.23
N ASP A 218 6.11 -12.11 -19.96
CA ASP A 218 6.05 -13.33 -20.79
C ASP A 218 4.63 -13.90 -20.85
N ILE A 219 3.93 -13.98 -19.71
CA ILE A 219 2.54 -14.41 -19.62
C ILE A 219 1.64 -13.49 -20.46
N ALA A 220 1.75 -12.18 -20.28
CA ALA A 220 0.95 -11.19 -21.01
C ALA A 220 1.17 -11.27 -22.52
N GLN A 221 2.43 -11.44 -22.94
CA GLN A 221 2.78 -11.61 -24.35
C GLN A 221 2.23 -12.90 -24.95
N ALA A 222 2.30 -14.02 -24.20
CA ALA A 222 1.77 -15.31 -24.65
C ALA A 222 0.26 -15.27 -24.86
N VAL A 223 -0.48 -14.67 -23.90
CA VAL A 223 -1.95 -14.47 -24.00
C VAL A 223 -2.30 -13.60 -25.19
N SER A 224 -1.63 -12.45 -25.37
CA SER A 224 -1.90 -11.54 -26.49
C SER A 224 -1.57 -12.18 -27.84
N ARG A 225 -0.51 -12.97 -27.95
CA ARG A 225 -0.17 -13.73 -29.19
C ARG A 225 -1.25 -14.74 -29.54
N ARG A 226 -1.73 -15.53 -28.58
CA ARG A 226 -2.83 -16.50 -28.77
C ARG A 226 -4.12 -15.81 -29.20
N ALA A 227 -4.47 -14.67 -28.60
CA ALA A 227 -5.67 -13.92 -28.98
C ALA A 227 -5.59 -13.39 -30.42
N ARG A 228 -4.41 -12.90 -30.85
CA ARG A 228 -4.18 -12.41 -32.22
C ARG A 228 -4.25 -13.52 -33.27
N SER A 229 -3.76 -14.72 -32.97
CA SER A 229 -3.82 -15.84 -33.91
C SER A 229 -5.25 -16.29 -34.21
N LYS A 230 -6.21 -16.04 -33.30
CA LYS A 230 -7.62 -16.33 -33.45
C LYS A 230 -8.41 -15.20 -34.13
N SER A 231 -7.87 -13.96 -34.19
CA SER A 231 -8.58 -12.80 -34.74
C SER A 231 -8.19 -12.55 -36.19
N ARG A 232 -9.19 -12.62 -37.12
CA ARG A 232 -9.03 -12.26 -38.54
C ARG A 232 -8.80 -10.74 -38.77
N ARG A 233 -9.02 -9.86 -37.76
CA ARG A 233 -8.95 -8.39 -37.85
C ARG A 233 -7.72 -7.77 -37.17
N ALA A 234 -6.79 -8.55 -36.67
CA ALA A 234 -5.64 -8.02 -35.96
C ALA A 234 -4.68 -7.28 -36.91
N ASN A 235 -4.63 -5.96 -36.80
CA ASN A 235 -3.66 -5.13 -37.49
C ASN A 235 -2.23 -5.47 -37.00
N ARG A 236 -1.38 -6.01 -37.89
CA ARG A 236 -0.01 -6.50 -37.57
C ARG A 236 0.93 -5.40 -37.05
N ALA A 237 0.57 -4.13 -37.20
CA ALA A 237 1.44 -2.98 -36.86
C ALA A 237 1.37 -2.51 -35.41
N GLN A 238 0.35 -2.94 -34.62
CA GLN A 238 0.26 -2.49 -33.23
C GLN A 238 0.95 -3.46 -32.26
N LYS A 239 2.09 -3.00 -31.76
CA LYS A 239 2.95 -3.69 -30.80
C LYS A 239 2.40 -3.65 -29.37
N PHE A 240 2.38 -4.84 -28.72
CA PHE A 240 2.64 -5.16 -27.31
C PHE A 240 1.47 -5.08 -26.32
N SER A 241 1.31 -6.21 -25.59
CA SER A 241 0.82 -6.22 -24.21
C SER A 241 1.66 -5.26 -23.38
N ARG A 242 1.02 -4.47 -22.50
CA ARG A 242 1.69 -3.57 -21.57
C ARG A 242 1.50 -4.11 -20.16
N VAL A 243 2.58 -4.20 -19.41
CA VAL A 243 2.53 -4.53 -17.98
C VAL A 243 2.91 -3.29 -17.19
N ARG A 244 2.06 -2.92 -16.24
CA ARG A 244 2.27 -1.80 -15.32
C ARG A 244 2.16 -2.29 -13.89
N ILE A 245 2.93 -1.68 -13.02
CA ILE A 245 3.02 -2.03 -11.60
C ILE A 245 2.58 -0.85 -10.76
N MET A 246 1.79 -1.13 -9.75
CA MET A 246 1.35 -0.15 -8.77
C MET A 246 2.52 0.33 -7.90
N GLN A 247 2.59 1.63 -7.66
CA GLN A 247 3.57 2.26 -6.78
C GLN A 247 2.99 2.51 -5.39
N SER A 248 3.87 2.60 -4.42
CA SER A 248 3.57 3.02 -3.03
C SER A 248 2.91 4.40 -2.96
N SER A 249 3.19 5.26 -3.94
CA SER A 249 2.66 6.63 -4.02
C SER A 249 1.27 6.76 -4.66
N GLY A 250 0.63 5.64 -5.00
CA GLY A 250 -0.70 5.63 -5.60
C GLY A 250 -0.74 5.72 -7.14
N GLY A 251 0.41 5.80 -7.81
CA GLY A 251 0.50 5.76 -9.28
C GLY A 251 0.88 4.38 -9.82
N ILE A 252 0.97 4.27 -11.13
CA ILE A 252 1.49 3.08 -11.81
C ILE A 252 2.67 3.45 -12.71
N LEU A 253 3.57 2.50 -12.92
CA LEU A 253 4.72 2.63 -13.81
C LEU A 253 4.89 1.36 -14.65
N SER A 254 5.66 1.42 -15.74
CA SER A 254 5.94 0.25 -16.57
C SER A 254 6.73 -0.81 -15.78
N ALA A 255 6.55 -2.10 -16.12
CA ALA A 255 7.30 -3.19 -15.52
C ALA A 255 8.82 -2.96 -15.63
N ARG A 256 9.29 -2.41 -16.77
CA ARG A 256 10.69 -2.04 -16.95
C ARG A 256 11.18 -1.03 -15.91
N ALA A 257 10.41 0.03 -15.65
CA ALA A 257 10.77 1.02 -14.62
C ALA A 257 10.69 0.41 -13.22
N ALA A 258 9.70 -0.44 -12.93
CA ALA A 258 9.59 -1.16 -11.67
C ALA A 258 10.75 -2.14 -11.42
N ALA A 259 11.32 -2.72 -12.48
CA ALA A 259 12.50 -3.60 -12.38
C ALA A 259 13.78 -2.81 -12.00
N VAL A 260 13.87 -1.55 -12.39
CA VAL A 260 15.01 -0.66 -12.05
C VAL A 260 14.83 -0.02 -10.66
N GLU A 261 13.61 0.40 -10.34
CA GLU A 261 13.26 1.08 -9.08
C GLU A 261 12.21 0.31 -8.27
N PRO A 262 12.44 -0.98 -7.90
CA PRO A 262 11.47 -1.78 -7.17
C PRO A 262 11.14 -1.24 -5.77
N VAL A 263 11.99 -0.44 -5.17
CA VAL A 263 11.72 0.23 -3.89
C VAL A 263 10.42 1.04 -3.92
N ARG A 264 10.02 1.57 -5.08
CA ARG A 264 8.77 2.32 -5.27
C ARG A 264 7.51 1.45 -5.29
N THR A 265 7.64 0.12 -5.26
CA THR A 265 6.50 -0.82 -5.32
C THR A 265 6.16 -1.46 -3.97
N ILE A 266 6.89 -1.11 -2.91
CA ILE A 266 6.64 -1.58 -1.55
C ILE A 266 5.28 -1.06 -1.08
N LEU A 267 4.44 -1.91 -0.46
CA LEU A 267 3.07 -1.59 -0.01
C LEU A 267 2.13 -1.11 -1.15
N SER A 268 2.31 -1.64 -2.36
CA SER A 268 1.49 -1.26 -3.52
C SER A 268 0.04 -1.76 -3.46
N GLY A 269 -0.25 -2.89 -2.81
CA GLY A 269 -1.62 -3.40 -2.61
C GLY A 269 -2.47 -2.43 -1.78
N PRO A 270 -2.06 -2.08 -0.54
CA PRO A 270 -2.76 -1.07 0.27
C PRO A 270 -2.95 0.26 -0.46
N ALA A 271 -1.97 0.72 -1.25
CA ALA A 271 -2.11 1.93 -2.06
C ALA A 271 -3.26 1.85 -3.07
N GLY A 272 -3.46 0.68 -3.68
CA GLY A 272 -4.62 0.41 -4.54
C GLY A 272 -5.93 0.50 -3.77
N GLY A 273 -5.99 -0.05 -2.55
CA GLY A 273 -7.16 0.01 -1.68
C GLY A 273 -7.59 1.44 -1.36
N ILE A 274 -6.63 2.32 -1.04
CA ILE A 274 -6.88 3.74 -0.78
C ILE A 274 -7.48 4.44 -2.01
N LEU A 275 -6.93 4.22 -3.22
CA LEU A 275 -7.48 4.79 -4.45
C LEU A 275 -8.88 4.30 -4.75
N GLY A 276 -9.14 3.01 -4.51
CA GLY A 276 -10.48 2.43 -4.65
C GLY A 276 -11.47 3.04 -3.66
N ALA A 277 -11.07 3.18 -2.40
CA ALA A 277 -11.88 3.77 -1.34
C ALA A 277 -12.19 5.24 -1.61
N GLN A 278 -11.19 6.03 -2.01
CA GLN A 278 -11.37 7.42 -2.42
C GLN A 278 -12.40 7.53 -3.55
N TYR A 279 -12.24 6.73 -4.59
CA TYR A 279 -13.15 6.77 -5.74
C TYR A 279 -14.62 6.47 -5.36
N VAL A 280 -14.82 5.41 -4.58
CA VAL A 280 -16.17 5.01 -4.17
C VAL A 280 -16.78 6.04 -3.23
N ALA A 281 -16.01 6.59 -2.31
CA ALA A 281 -16.46 7.62 -1.38
C ALA A 281 -16.83 8.93 -2.09
N GLU A 282 -16.00 9.41 -3.02
CA GLU A 282 -16.30 10.59 -3.85
C GLU A 282 -17.59 10.40 -4.66
N ALA A 283 -17.78 9.21 -5.27
CA ALA A 283 -19.00 8.88 -6.00
C ALA A 283 -20.25 8.82 -5.11
N ALA A 284 -20.09 8.49 -3.82
CA ALA A 284 -21.14 8.49 -2.81
C ALA A 284 -21.33 9.87 -2.14
N GLY A 285 -20.50 10.87 -2.47
CA GLY A 285 -20.58 12.24 -1.94
C GLY A 285 -19.83 12.45 -0.61
N PHE A 286 -18.90 11.57 -0.27
CA PHE A 286 -18.08 11.68 0.94
C PHE A 286 -16.65 12.10 0.58
N ASN A 287 -16.19 13.24 1.15
CA ASN A 287 -14.91 13.85 0.85
C ASN A 287 -13.86 13.67 1.96
N ARG A 288 -14.30 13.33 3.18
CA ARG A 288 -13.43 13.04 4.33
C ARG A 288 -13.63 11.60 4.73
N ILE A 289 -12.59 10.79 4.57
CA ILE A 289 -12.69 9.34 4.83
C ILE A 289 -11.51 8.82 5.64
N ILE A 290 -11.80 7.82 6.45
CA ILE A 290 -10.80 6.92 7.01
C ILE A 290 -10.98 5.59 6.30
N THR A 291 -9.94 5.10 5.63
CA THR A 291 -9.94 3.78 4.98
C THR A 291 -9.63 2.72 6.01
N PHE A 292 -10.32 1.58 5.89
CA PHE A 292 -10.17 0.45 6.80
C PHE A 292 -10.19 -0.84 5.96
N ASP A 293 -8.98 -1.30 5.60
CA ASP A 293 -8.77 -2.54 4.84
C ASP A 293 -8.36 -3.66 5.79
N MET A 294 -9.26 -4.59 6.07
CA MET A 294 -8.94 -5.75 6.88
C MET A 294 -8.90 -7.01 6.02
N GLY A 295 -7.70 -7.53 5.85
CA GLY A 295 -7.44 -8.81 5.21
C GLY A 295 -7.37 -9.99 6.19
N GLY A 296 -6.72 -11.06 5.74
CA GLY A 296 -6.49 -12.25 6.59
C GLY A 296 -5.36 -12.08 7.60
N THR A 297 -4.36 -11.22 7.34
CA THR A 297 -3.12 -11.12 8.14
C THR A 297 -2.96 -9.79 8.84
N SER A 298 -3.45 -8.72 8.26
CA SER A 298 -3.25 -7.35 8.71
C SER A 298 -4.46 -6.48 8.47
N THR A 299 -4.45 -5.31 9.07
CA THR A 299 -5.35 -4.21 8.80
C THR A 299 -4.54 -2.98 8.42
N ASP A 300 -4.90 -2.38 7.30
CA ASP A 300 -4.31 -1.16 6.77
C ASP A 300 -5.31 -0.01 6.91
N VAL A 301 -4.87 1.09 7.52
CA VAL A 301 -5.69 2.29 7.72
C VAL A 301 -4.99 3.52 7.17
N ALA A 302 -5.74 4.40 6.52
CA ALA A 302 -5.26 5.69 6.06
C ALA A 302 -6.35 6.76 6.19
N LEU A 303 -5.94 8.02 6.35
CA LEU A 303 -6.84 9.15 6.43
C LEU A 303 -6.72 10.00 5.18
N LEU A 304 -7.85 10.34 4.55
CA LEU A 304 -7.92 11.22 3.40
C LEU A 304 -8.86 12.37 3.68
N ASP A 305 -8.32 13.57 3.55
CA ASP A 305 -9.07 14.83 3.60
C ASP A 305 -9.00 15.49 2.23
N SER A 306 -9.95 15.15 1.36
CA SER A 306 -9.97 15.59 -0.04
C SER A 306 -10.70 16.92 -0.29
N LEU A 307 -10.96 17.70 0.74
CA LEU A 307 -11.48 19.09 0.60
C LEU A 307 -10.50 20.02 -0.13
N GLY A 308 -9.26 19.59 -0.35
CA GLY A 308 -8.34 20.18 -1.32
C GLY A 308 -8.17 19.24 -2.52
N ARG A 309 -8.16 19.74 -3.74
CA ARG A 309 -7.79 19.00 -4.97
C ARG A 309 -6.30 18.59 -4.98
N GLU A 310 -5.71 18.44 -3.82
CA GLU A 310 -4.30 18.13 -3.63
C GLU A 310 -4.09 16.63 -3.77
N ALA A 311 -2.95 16.28 -4.36
CA ALA A 311 -2.49 14.92 -4.48
C ALA A 311 -2.61 14.19 -3.14
N LEU A 312 -2.96 12.91 -3.19
CA LEU A 312 -2.94 12.02 -2.02
C LEU A 312 -1.72 12.32 -1.15
N ALA A 313 -1.95 12.55 0.14
CA ALA A 313 -0.87 12.84 1.07
C ALA A 313 0.17 11.71 1.00
N THR A 314 1.38 12.07 0.59
CA THR A 314 2.49 11.13 0.55
C THR A 314 3.52 11.52 1.60
N THR A 315 4.03 10.54 2.30
CA THR A 315 5.18 10.70 3.18
C THR A 315 6.43 10.16 2.50
N SER A 316 7.57 10.77 2.74
CA SER A 316 8.88 10.22 2.42
C SER A 316 9.61 9.69 3.66
N GLU A 317 8.93 9.63 4.79
CA GLU A 317 9.48 9.15 6.07
C GLU A 317 8.75 7.89 6.52
N SER A 318 8.87 6.82 5.75
CA SER A 318 8.29 5.52 6.11
C SER A 318 9.35 4.58 6.65
N VAL A 319 8.95 3.75 7.62
CA VAL A 319 9.79 2.67 8.14
C VAL A 319 9.12 1.34 7.82
N VAL A 320 9.78 0.49 7.07
CA VAL A 320 9.29 -0.84 6.71
C VAL A 320 10.24 -1.88 7.28
N SER A 321 9.74 -2.79 8.13
CA SER A 321 10.57 -3.79 8.81
C SER A 321 11.75 -3.22 9.60
N GLY A 322 11.56 -2.06 10.23
CA GLY A 322 12.60 -1.37 11.01
C GLY A 322 13.64 -0.62 10.16
N VAL A 323 13.48 -0.58 8.84
CA VAL A 323 14.41 0.07 7.91
C VAL A 323 13.74 1.27 7.24
N PRO A 324 14.35 2.48 7.22
CA PRO A 324 13.76 3.65 6.59
C PRO A 324 13.74 3.52 5.06
N VAL A 325 12.61 3.91 4.49
CA VAL A 325 12.35 3.95 3.04
C VAL A 325 11.90 5.37 2.69
N ALA A 326 12.76 6.12 2.04
CA ALA A 326 12.52 7.54 1.76
C ALA A 326 12.04 7.79 0.31
N VAL A 327 11.16 6.94 -0.22
CA VAL A 327 10.44 7.22 -1.48
C VAL A 327 9.03 7.71 -1.15
N PRO A 328 8.38 8.48 -2.04
CA PRO A 328 7.01 8.89 -1.83
C PRO A 328 6.09 7.67 -1.67
N MET A 329 5.41 7.56 -0.52
CA MET A 329 4.47 6.50 -0.19
C MET A 329 3.19 7.13 0.35
N LEU A 330 2.04 6.49 0.09
CA LEU A 330 0.82 6.88 0.79
C LEU A 330 1.00 6.65 2.29
N ASP A 331 0.44 7.54 3.07
CA ASP A 331 0.54 7.48 4.53
C ASP A 331 -0.42 6.42 5.07
N ILE A 332 0.10 5.21 5.23
CA ILE A 332 -0.63 4.01 5.63
C ILE A 332 -0.09 3.52 6.97
N HIS A 333 -0.98 3.27 7.90
CA HIS A 333 -0.65 2.62 9.15
C HIS A 333 -1.16 1.19 9.15
N THR A 334 -0.23 0.23 9.26
CA THR A 334 -0.53 -1.21 9.24
C THR A 334 -0.40 -1.81 10.62
N VAL A 335 -1.39 -2.61 11.02
CA VAL A 335 -1.34 -3.39 12.27
C VAL A 335 -1.54 -4.87 12.00
N GLY A 336 -0.86 -5.72 12.78
CA GLY A 336 -0.97 -7.17 12.68
C GLY A 336 -2.27 -7.71 13.31
N ALA A 337 -3.40 -7.15 12.89
CA ALA A 337 -4.74 -7.60 13.26
C ALA A 337 -5.53 -7.89 11.99
N GLY A 338 -5.81 -9.15 11.71
CA GLY A 338 -6.58 -9.61 10.55
C GLY A 338 -7.44 -10.81 10.90
N GLY A 339 -8.20 -11.32 9.93
CA GLY A 339 -9.08 -12.47 10.15
C GLY A 339 -8.36 -13.73 10.65
N GLY A 340 -7.11 -13.94 10.24
CA GLY A 340 -6.27 -15.06 10.69
C GLY A 340 -5.40 -14.77 11.91
N SER A 341 -5.54 -13.62 12.56
CA SER A 341 -4.76 -13.30 13.76
C SER A 341 -5.04 -14.29 14.87
N LEU A 342 -3.94 -14.85 15.42
CA LEU A 342 -3.99 -15.92 16.42
C LEU A 342 -4.32 -15.37 17.81
N ALA A 343 -5.24 -16.03 18.49
CA ALA A 343 -5.54 -15.77 19.89
C ALA A 343 -4.67 -16.63 20.81
N ARG A 344 -4.21 -16.05 21.93
CA ARG A 344 -3.44 -16.74 22.97
C ARG A 344 -3.61 -16.04 24.31
N PHE A 345 -3.38 -16.78 25.38
CA PHE A 345 -3.19 -16.19 26.70
C PHE A 345 -1.69 -15.95 26.95
N ASP A 346 -1.35 -14.78 27.45
CA ASP A 346 0.03 -14.48 27.87
C ASP A 346 0.33 -15.13 29.23
N ARG A 347 1.58 -14.97 29.72
CA ARG A 347 2.02 -15.54 31.02
C ARG A 347 1.23 -15.03 32.21
N ALA A 348 0.59 -13.87 32.10
CA ALA A 348 -0.25 -13.29 33.14
C ALA A 348 -1.72 -13.70 33.01
N GLY A 349 -2.07 -14.54 32.01
CA GLY A 349 -3.43 -14.99 31.75
C GLY A 349 -4.28 -14.00 30.96
N ALA A 350 -3.71 -12.90 30.43
CA ALA A 350 -4.45 -11.95 29.60
C ALA A 350 -4.57 -12.45 28.15
N LEU A 351 -5.78 -12.33 27.60
CA LEU A 351 -6.04 -12.68 26.20
C LEU A 351 -5.32 -11.67 25.26
N ARG A 352 -4.57 -12.18 24.32
CA ARG A 352 -3.88 -11.47 23.25
C ARG A 352 -4.33 -11.97 21.90
N VAL A 353 -4.45 -11.07 20.93
CA VAL A 353 -4.78 -11.40 19.53
C VAL A 353 -3.76 -10.74 18.62
N GLY A 354 -3.10 -11.56 17.79
CA GLY A 354 -1.98 -11.12 16.95
C GLY A 354 -0.70 -10.81 17.76
N PRO A 355 0.33 -10.20 17.09
CA PRO A 355 0.41 -9.91 15.65
C PRO A 355 0.61 -11.15 14.77
N GLU A 356 0.84 -12.33 15.37
CA GLU A 356 0.99 -13.60 14.67
C GLU A 356 -0.32 -13.99 13.96
N SER A 357 -0.19 -14.50 12.74
CA SER A 357 -1.34 -14.95 11.93
C SER A 357 -1.18 -16.41 11.52
N ALA A 358 -2.29 -17.13 11.44
CA ALA A 358 -2.35 -18.47 10.86
C ALA A 358 -2.06 -18.48 9.34
N GLY A 359 -2.08 -17.31 8.70
CA GLY A 359 -1.88 -17.18 7.26
C GLY A 359 -2.94 -17.92 6.43
N ALA A 360 -2.55 -18.36 5.24
CA ALA A 360 -3.38 -19.21 4.38
C ALA A 360 -3.17 -20.70 4.65
N ASP A 361 -2.00 -21.09 5.12
CA ASP A 361 -1.59 -22.44 5.45
C ASP A 361 -0.81 -22.44 6.78
N PRO A 362 -1.31 -23.13 7.82
CA PRO A 362 -2.50 -23.99 7.88
C PRO A 362 -3.83 -23.24 7.83
N GLY A 363 -3.86 -21.92 8.07
CA GLY A 363 -5.05 -21.06 8.07
C GLY A 363 -5.88 -21.16 9.35
N PRO A 364 -7.02 -20.46 9.42
CA PRO A 364 -8.03 -20.61 10.47
C PRO A 364 -8.52 -22.05 10.68
N ILE A 365 -8.99 -22.39 11.86
CA ILE A 365 -9.55 -23.71 12.19
C ILE A 365 -10.67 -24.07 11.20
N CYS A 366 -11.56 -23.11 10.91
CA CYS A 366 -12.69 -23.31 10.01
C CYS A 366 -12.31 -23.66 8.57
N TYR A 367 -11.04 -23.48 8.17
CA TYR A 367 -10.54 -23.90 6.85
C TYR A 367 -10.13 -25.38 6.79
N GLY A 368 -10.30 -26.12 7.89
CA GLY A 368 -10.13 -27.57 7.97
C GLY A 368 -8.72 -28.04 8.33
N ARG A 369 -7.69 -27.18 8.30
CA ARG A 369 -6.31 -27.54 8.62
C ARG A 369 -5.75 -26.86 9.87
N GLY A 370 -6.20 -25.64 10.16
CA GLY A 370 -5.79 -24.89 11.35
C GLY A 370 -6.20 -25.59 12.65
N GLU A 371 -5.45 -25.29 13.72
CA GLU A 371 -5.71 -25.85 15.06
C GLU A 371 -5.74 -24.79 16.16
N ARG A 372 -5.33 -23.57 15.85
CA ARG A 372 -5.29 -22.43 16.79
C ARG A 372 -6.39 -21.42 16.48
N ALA A 373 -7.03 -20.92 17.54
CA ALA A 373 -8.13 -19.97 17.45
C ALA A 373 -7.72 -18.68 16.74
N THR A 374 -8.56 -18.22 15.80
CA THR A 374 -8.38 -16.98 15.06
C THR A 374 -9.59 -16.07 15.15
N VAL A 375 -9.46 -14.82 14.69
CA VAL A 375 -10.59 -13.87 14.59
C VAL A 375 -11.69 -14.39 13.65
N THR A 376 -11.32 -15.07 12.55
CA THR A 376 -12.30 -15.70 11.63
C THR A 376 -13.09 -16.78 12.32
N ASP A 377 -12.44 -17.65 13.10
CA ASP A 377 -13.10 -18.72 13.85
C ASP A 377 -14.07 -18.15 14.90
N ALA A 378 -13.64 -17.09 15.59
CA ALA A 378 -14.46 -16.38 16.56
C ALA A 378 -15.72 -15.79 15.91
N ASN A 379 -15.59 -15.10 14.78
CA ASN A 379 -16.74 -14.55 14.05
C ASN A 379 -17.68 -15.65 13.51
N LEU A 380 -17.15 -16.79 13.07
CA LEU A 380 -17.97 -17.93 12.64
C LEU A 380 -18.77 -18.51 13.81
N LEU A 381 -18.13 -18.73 14.96
CA LEU A 381 -18.79 -19.29 16.15
C LEU A 381 -19.87 -18.34 16.72
N LEU A 382 -19.66 -17.02 16.62
CA LEU A 382 -20.66 -16.02 16.99
C LEU A 382 -21.81 -15.91 15.97
N GLY A 383 -21.75 -16.65 14.84
CA GLY A 383 -22.76 -16.62 13.77
C GLY A 383 -22.67 -15.39 12.87
N ARG A 384 -21.56 -14.62 12.91
CA ARG A 384 -21.35 -13.41 12.10
C ARG A 384 -20.90 -13.71 10.66
N LEU A 385 -20.43 -14.94 10.41
CA LEU A 385 -20.09 -15.44 9.07
C LEU A 385 -21.10 -16.53 8.64
N PRO A 386 -21.40 -16.63 7.33
CA PRO A 386 -22.36 -17.62 6.85
C PRO A 386 -21.77 -19.05 6.93
N GLU A 387 -22.54 -19.99 7.48
CA GLU A 387 -22.18 -21.43 7.51
C GLU A 387 -22.09 -22.02 6.09
N SER A 388 -22.82 -21.45 5.14
CA SER A 388 -22.76 -21.84 3.73
C SER A 388 -21.39 -21.67 3.10
N GLY A 389 -20.49 -20.92 3.77
CA GLY A 389 -19.12 -20.71 3.33
C GLY A 389 -18.88 -19.35 2.67
N LEU A 390 -17.65 -19.16 2.20
CA LEU A 390 -17.16 -17.97 1.49
C LEU A 390 -17.14 -18.22 -0.02
N LEU A 391 -16.81 -17.17 -0.80
CA LEU A 391 -16.69 -17.23 -2.27
C LEU A 391 -17.93 -17.82 -2.95
N GLY A 392 -19.09 -17.30 -2.59
CA GLY A 392 -20.38 -17.79 -3.13
C GLY A 392 -20.71 -19.24 -2.71
N GLY A 393 -20.16 -19.71 -1.59
CA GLY A 393 -20.40 -21.06 -1.06
C GLY A 393 -19.44 -22.14 -1.61
N THR A 394 -18.48 -21.76 -2.46
CA THR A 394 -17.47 -22.70 -2.98
C THR A 394 -16.41 -23.06 -1.94
N PHE A 395 -16.20 -22.21 -0.94
CA PHE A 395 -15.26 -22.43 0.15
C PHE A 395 -16.04 -22.66 1.45
N LYS A 396 -16.27 -23.92 1.80
CA LYS A 396 -17.03 -24.33 2.99
C LYS A 396 -16.27 -24.06 4.29
N LEU A 397 -17.00 -23.68 5.35
CA LEU A 397 -16.45 -23.46 6.70
C LEU A 397 -16.89 -24.60 7.63
N ASP A 398 -15.94 -25.14 8.43
CA ASP A 398 -16.17 -26.24 9.35
C ASP A 398 -16.51 -25.75 10.76
N LEU A 399 -17.77 -25.38 11.00
CA LEU A 399 -18.24 -24.92 12.30
C LEU A 399 -18.10 -25.99 13.42
N PRO A 400 -18.43 -27.28 13.21
CA PRO A 400 -18.21 -28.32 14.23
C PRO A 400 -16.75 -28.43 14.68
N ARG A 401 -15.81 -28.28 13.74
CA ARG A 401 -14.38 -28.26 14.06
C ARG A 401 -14.04 -27.03 14.91
N VAL A 402 -14.52 -25.85 14.53
CA VAL A 402 -14.34 -24.62 15.32
C VAL A 402 -14.85 -24.79 16.74
N GLN A 403 -16.08 -25.25 16.93
CA GLN A 403 -16.66 -25.46 18.27
C GLN A 403 -15.76 -26.35 19.14
N ARG A 404 -15.26 -27.45 18.61
CA ARG A 404 -14.38 -28.39 19.33
C ARG A 404 -13.07 -27.72 19.76
N PHE A 405 -12.38 -27.03 18.83
CA PHE A 405 -11.10 -26.42 19.12
C PHE A 405 -11.21 -25.18 20.00
N MET A 406 -12.24 -24.33 19.79
CA MET A 406 -12.49 -23.15 20.63
C MET A 406 -12.80 -23.54 22.08
N ASN A 407 -13.51 -24.64 22.30
CA ASN A 407 -13.74 -25.19 23.66
C ASN A 407 -12.43 -25.66 24.31
N ARG A 408 -11.50 -26.21 23.53
CA ARG A 408 -10.18 -26.63 24.02
C ARG A 408 -9.29 -25.45 24.38
N GLU A 409 -9.31 -24.38 23.56
CA GLU A 409 -8.40 -23.24 23.68
C GLU A 409 -8.92 -22.07 24.51
N ARG A 410 -10.16 -22.12 24.98
CA ARG A 410 -10.80 -21.02 25.72
C ARG A 410 -10.15 -20.65 27.07
N GLY A 411 -9.21 -21.46 27.55
CA GLY A 411 -8.49 -21.22 28.82
C GLY A 411 -9.44 -21.00 30.00
N PRO A 412 -9.30 -19.90 30.74
CA PRO A 412 -10.14 -19.61 31.92
C PRO A 412 -11.54 -19.07 31.54
N MET A 413 -11.86 -18.88 30.28
CA MET A 413 -13.16 -18.35 29.86
C MET A 413 -14.28 -19.38 30.05
N HIS A 414 -15.48 -18.94 30.47
CA HIS A 414 -16.60 -19.80 30.82
C HIS A 414 -17.13 -20.64 29.65
N SER A 415 -17.12 -20.09 28.43
CA SER A 415 -17.57 -20.78 27.21
C SER A 415 -16.77 -20.37 25.98
N ALA A 416 -16.91 -21.15 24.88
CA ALA A 416 -16.29 -20.84 23.60
C ALA A 416 -16.86 -19.52 23.00
N GLU A 417 -18.13 -19.19 23.28
CA GLU A 417 -18.75 -17.95 22.82
C GLU A 417 -18.18 -16.74 23.56
N VAL A 418 -17.94 -16.83 24.87
CA VAL A 418 -17.31 -15.77 25.67
C VAL A 418 -15.86 -15.57 25.20
N PHE A 419 -15.15 -16.67 24.95
CA PHE A 419 -13.79 -16.61 24.37
C PHE A 419 -13.80 -15.97 22.98
N SER A 420 -14.75 -16.35 22.12
CA SER A 420 -14.89 -15.74 20.78
C SER A 420 -15.20 -14.26 20.85
N GLN A 421 -16.09 -13.82 21.75
CA GLN A 421 -16.36 -12.40 21.93
C GLN A 421 -15.11 -11.67 22.42
N GLY A 422 -14.37 -12.24 23.37
CA GLY A 422 -13.11 -11.68 23.85
C GLY A 422 -12.06 -11.53 22.75
N ILE A 423 -11.96 -12.50 21.83
CA ILE A 423 -11.08 -12.41 20.67
C ILE A 423 -11.45 -11.22 19.78
N VAL A 424 -12.75 -11.05 19.50
CA VAL A 424 -13.25 -9.94 18.68
C VAL A 424 -13.01 -8.60 19.38
N ASP A 425 -13.25 -8.50 20.68
CA ASP A 425 -13.07 -7.27 21.46
C ASP A 425 -11.59 -6.83 21.46
N VAL A 426 -10.65 -7.77 21.69
CA VAL A 426 -9.21 -7.48 21.64
C VAL A 426 -8.77 -7.08 20.23
N ALA A 427 -9.26 -7.77 19.18
CA ALA A 427 -8.96 -7.41 17.81
C ALA A 427 -9.47 -6.00 17.47
N ASN A 428 -10.72 -5.68 17.87
CA ASN A 428 -11.31 -4.35 17.69
C ASN A 428 -10.49 -3.27 18.41
N ALA A 429 -10.04 -3.51 19.64
CA ALA A 429 -9.21 -2.55 20.38
C ALA A 429 -7.86 -2.25 19.68
N VAL A 430 -7.23 -3.27 19.09
CA VAL A 430 -5.99 -3.09 18.28
C VAL A 430 -6.27 -2.25 17.03
N MET A 431 -7.38 -2.52 16.33
CA MET A 431 -7.77 -1.79 15.13
C MET A 431 -8.24 -0.36 15.45
N GLU A 432 -8.96 -0.15 16.54
CA GLU A 432 -9.33 1.17 17.05
C GLU A 432 -8.09 2.02 17.31
N LYS A 433 -7.07 1.45 17.98
CA LYS A 433 -5.80 2.14 18.22
C LYS A 433 -5.14 2.55 16.89
N ALA A 434 -5.16 1.70 15.88
CA ALA A 434 -4.61 2.02 14.56
C ALA A 434 -5.32 3.23 13.93
N ILE A 435 -6.64 3.31 14.04
CA ILE A 435 -7.41 4.45 13.54
C ILE A 435 -7.07 5.72 14.34
N ARG A 436 -6.90 5.63 15.66
CA ARG A 436 -6.49 6.77 16.51
C ARG A 436 -5.12 7.32 16.13
N VAL A 437 -4.17 6.46 15.80
CA VAL A 437 -2.80 6.86 15.37
C VAL A 437 -2.85 7.75 14.13
N ILE A 438 -3.68 7.45 13.15
CA ILE A 438 -3.76 8.22 11.90
C ILE A 438 -4.73 9.42 11.99
N SER A 439 -5.57 9.49 13.00
CA SER A 439 -6.57 10.55 13.21
C SER A 439 -6.24 11.40 14.44
N VAL A 440 -6.61 10.95 15.61
CA VAL A 440 -6.54 11.73 16.87
C VAL A 440 -5.11 12.18 17.18
N GLU A 441 -4.12 11.28 17.05
CA GLU A 441 -2.70 11.62 17.32
C GLU A 441 -2.13 12.62 16.30
N ARG A 442 -2.82 12.81 15.17
CA ARG A 442 -2.45 13.79 14.14
C ARG A 442 -3.35 15.04 14.13
N GLY A 443 -4.21 15.19 15.14
CA GLY A 443 -5.09 16.34 15.28
C GLY A 443 -6.33 16.32 14.39
N HIS A 444 -6.75 15.13 13.90
CA HIS A 444 -7.98 14.95 13.15
C HIS A 444 -9.06 14.32 14.03
N ASP A 445 -10.26 14.91 14.05
CA ASP A 445 -11.41 14.37 14.77
C ASP A 445 -12.10 13.26 13.92
N PRO A 446 -12.14 12.00 14.37
CA PRO A 446 -12.79 10.92 13.62
C PRO A 446 -14.28 11.19 13.32
N ARG A 447 -14.96 12.00 14.12
CA ARG A 447 -16.37 12.36 13.95
C ARG A 447 -16.65 13.15 12.66
N ASP A 448 -15.64 13.78 12.09
CA ASP A 448 -15.73 14.49 10.81
C ASP A 448 -15.63 13.58 9.58
N TYR A 449 -15.34 12.31 9.78
CA TYR A 449 -14.99 11.37 8.71
C TYR A 449 -16.04 10.26 8.51
N THR A 450 -15.99 9.63 7.35
CA THR A 450 -16.72 8.40 7.04
C THR A 450 -15.74 7.24 7.03
N LEU A 451 -16.04 6.16 7.76
CA LEU A 451 -15.22 4.94 7.75
C LEU A 451 -15.53 4.15 6.48
N VAL A 452 -14.57 3.99 5.58
CA VAL A 452 -14.73 3.16 4.37
C VAL A 452 -14.13 1.79 4.67
N ALA A 453 -15.00 0.80 4.88
CA ALA A 453 -14.61 -0.54 5.28
C ALA A 453 -14.58 -1.48 4.08
N PHE A 454 -13.43 -2.14 3.87
CA PHE A 454 -13.23 -3.09 2.80
C PHE A 454 -12.22 -4.18 3.19
N GLY A 455 -11.76 -4.98 2.22
CA GLY A 455 -11.08 -6.24 2.48
C GLY A 455 -12.07 -7.36 2.79
N GLY A 456 -11.57 -8.57 3.00
CA GLY A 456 -12.40 -9.76 3.23
C GLY A 456 -13.13 -9.75 4.58
N ALA A 457 -12.57 -9.10 5.59
CA ALA A 457 -13.05 -9.10 6.97
C ALA A 457 -13.52 -7.71 7.48
N GLY A 458 -13.15 -6.61 6.80
CA GLY A 458 -13.35 -5.26 7.33
C GLY A 458 -14.79 -4.92 7.70
N ALA A 459 -15.75 -5.26 6.86
CA ALA A 459 -17.14 -4.93 7.05
C ALA A 459 -17.83 -5.74 8.18
N VAL A 460 -17.18 -6.76 8.74
CA VAL A 460 -17.67 -7.50 9.92
C VAL A 460 -17.48 -6.67 11.19
N HIS A 461 -16.43 -5.88 11.26
CA HIS A 461 -16.00 -5.12 12.45
C HIS A 461 -16.38 -3.63 12.39
N ALA A 462 -16.64 -3.11 11.20
CA ALA A 462 -16.70 -1.68 10.91
C ALA A 462 -17.71 -0.88 11.76
N CYS A 463 -18.92 -1.41 12.00
CA CYS A 463 -19.92 -0.70 12.80
C CYS A 463 -19.52 -0.61 14.27
N GLU A 464 -18.90 -1.66 14.84
CA GLU A 464 -18.44 -1.67 16.23
C GLU A 464 -17.29 -0.67 16.41
N LEU A 465 -16.34 -0.60 15.45
CA LEU A 465 -15.25 0.38 15.43
C LEU A 465 -15.75 1.81 15.26
N ALA A 466 -16.72 2.03 14.34
CA ALA A 466 -17.31 3.34 14.16
C ALA A 466 -18.04 3.81 15.41
N ALA A 467 -18.71 2.92 16.11
CA ALA A 467 -19.38 3.25 17.38
C ALA A 467 -18.40 3.64 18.48
N SER A 468 -17.27 2.92 18.62
CA SER A 468 -16.25 3.21 19.66
C SER A 468 -15.52 4.55 19.42
N LEU A 469 -15.40 4.96 18.15
CA LEU A 469 -14.73 6.19 17.72
C LEU A 469 -15.71 7.35 17.44
N GLU A 470 -17.00 7.15 17.68
CA GLU A 470 -18.09 8.09 17.37
C GLU A 470 -18.12 8.53 15.88
N ILE A 471 -17.60 7.69 14.99
CA ILE A 471 -17.66 7.94 13.54
C ILE A 471 -19.12 7.82 13.08
N PRO A 472 -19.71 8.85 12.44
CA PRO A 472 -21.16 8.93 12.23
C PRO A 472 -21.69 7.93 11.21
N ARG A 473 -20.81 7.40 10.33
CA ARG A 473 -21.23 6.47 9.27
C ARG A 473 -20.12 5.57 8.79
N VAL A 474 -20.53 4.40 8.27
CA VAL A 474 -19.67 3.45 7.58
C VAL A 474 -20.13 3.32 6.13
N LEU A 475 -19.20 3.37 5.20
CA LEU A 475 -19.39 3.08 3.79
C LEU A 475 -18.75 1.73 3.47
N VAL A 476 -19.56 0.76 3.03
CA VAL A 476 -19.06 -0.52 2.51
C VAL A 476 -19.21 -0.50 0.98
N PRO A 477 -18.11 -0.46 0.22
CA PRO A 477 -18.10 -0.42 -1.24
C PRO A 477 -18.88 -1.57 -1.90
N CYS A 478 -19.29 -1.39 -3.16
CA CYS A 478 -20.00 -2.44 -3.90
C CYS A 478 -19.16 -3.70 -4.16
N PHE A 479 -17.84 -3.61 -4.04
CA PHE A 479 -16.91 -4.74 -4.21
C PHE A 479 -15.81 -4.68 -3.14
N PRO A 480 -16.15 -4.86 -1.85
CA PRO A 480 -15.22 -4.59 -0.77
C PRO A 480 -14.01 -5.53 -0.79
N GLY A 481 -14.18 -6.79 -1.17
CA GLY A 481 -13.09 -7.77 -1.22
C GLY A 481 -12.20 -7.67 -2.47
N ALA A 482 -12.48 -6.76 -3.42
CA ALA A 482 -11.67 -6.53 -4.61
C ALA A 482 -11.42 -5.03 -4.85
N LEU A 483 -11.60 -4.21 -3.80
CA LEU A 483 -11.48 -2.75 -3.91
C LEU A 483 -10.08 -2.31 -4.28
N SER A 484 -9.05 -2.99 -3.75
CA SER A 484 -7.64 -2.71 -4.08
C SER A 484 -7.39 -2.91 -5.58
N ALA A 485 -7.87 -4.02 -6.18
CA ALA A 485 -7.75 -4.25 -7.61
C ALA A 485 -8.53 -3.20 -8.44
N LEU A 486 -9.70 -2.74 -7.96
CA LEU A 486 -10.45 -1.65 -8.59
C LEU A 486 -9.65 -0.34 -8.57
N GLY A 487 -9.03 0.00 -7.46
CA GLY A 487 -8.18 1.18 -7.34
C GLY A 487 -6.96 1.10 -8.26
N ILE A 488 -6.32 -0.06 -8.35
CA ILE A 488 -5.23 -0.34 -9.29
C ILE A 488 -5.68 -0.14 -10.74
N LEU A 489 -6.88 -0.64 -11.10
CA LEU A 489 -7.45 -0.45 -12.43
C LEU A 489 -7.63 1.03 -12.80
N ARG A 490 -7.85 1.88 -11.81
CA ARG A 490 -8.08 3.32 -11.98
C ARG A 490 -6.82 4.18 -11.84
N ALA A 491 -5.70 3.62 -11.40
CA ALA A 491 -4.49 4.38 -11.15
C ALA A 491 -3.95 5.04 -12.42
N ASP A 492 -3.43 6.26 -12.26
CA ASP A 492 -2.75 7.01 -13.31
C ASP A 492 -1.27 6.67 -13.37
N VAL A 493 -0.67 6.86 -14.54
CA VAL A 493 0.79 6.75 -14.67
C VAL A 493 1.43 7.96 -14.00
N THR A 494 2.27 7.72 -13.00
CA THR A 494 2.94 8.81 -12.29
C THR A 494 4.45 8.64 -12.25
N LYS A 495 5.16 9.77 -12.22
CA LYS A 495 6.59 9.86 -11.91
C LYS A 495 6.79 10.93 -10.85
N ASP A 496 7.38 10.52 -9.74
CA ASP A 496 7.73 11.42 -8.65
C ASP A 496 9.24 11.68 -8.71
N LEU A 497 9.60 12.95 -8.83
CA LEU A 497 10.99 13.43 -8.80
C LEU A 497 11.17 14.36 -7.61
N SER A 498 12.33 14.29 -6.98
CA SER A 498 12.75 15.19 -5.91
C SER A 498 14.19 15.66 -6.13
N ARG A 499 14.54 16.79 -5.55
CA ARG A 499 15.91 17.32 -5.53
C ARG A 499 16.10 18.21 -4.32
N THR A 500 17.20 18.05 -3.61
CA THR A 500 17.64 18.96 -2.56
C THR A 500 18.15 20.28 -3.17
N VAL A 501 17.70 21.42 -2.61
CA VAL A 501 18.09 22.78 -3.05
C VAL A 501 18.67 23.63 -1.91
N ARG A 502 18.26 23.41 -0.67
CA ARG A 502 18.72 24.12 0.54
C ARG A 502 18.71 25.65 0.37
N LEU A 503 17.54 26.20 0.07
CA LEU A 503 17.36 27.65 -0.18
C LEU A 503 16.72 28.33 1.00
N GLU A 504 17.44 29.25 1.64
CA GLU A 504 16.91 30.06 2.73
C GLU A 504 16.15 31.29 2.19
N THR A 505 15.02 31.62 2.80
CA THR A 505 14.22 32.77 2.40
C THR A 505 13.28 33.23 3.54
N ARG A 506 12.95 34.53 3.54
CA ARG A 506 11.86 35.09 4.36
C ARG A 506 10.58 35.34 3.55
N THR A 507 10.69 35.43 2.23
CA THR A 507 9.57 35.77 1.36
C THR A 507 9.47 34.83 0.17
N ALA A 508 8.25 34.54 -0.25
CA ALA A 508 8.02 33.72 -1.44
C ALA A 508 8.61 34.38 -2.71
N ALA A 509 8.55 35.72 -2.81
CA ALA A 509 9.09 36.47 -3.94
C ALA A 509 10.61 36.30 -4.08
N GLY A 510 11.37 36.39 -2.98
CA GLY A 510 12.84 36.29 -2.98
C GLY A 510 13.36 34.93 -3.46
N ALA A 511 12.64 33.85 -3.14
CA ALA A 511 13.03 32.49 -3.51
C ALA A 511 12.51 32.04 -4.88
N ARG A 512 11.44 32.67 -5.40
CA ARG A 512 10.65 32.16 -6.53
C ARG A 512 11.45 31.93 -7.80
N SER A 513 12.31 32.88 -8.18
CA SER A 513 13.12 32.78 -9.39
C SER A 513 14.12 31.63 -9.33
N ALA A 514 14.78 31.40 -8.19
CA ALA A 514 15.69 30.28 -7.98
C ALA A 514 14.95 28.94 -8.04
N LEU A 515 13.80 28.85 -7.37
CA LEU A 515 12.96 27.64 -7.37
C LEU A 515 12.43 27.33 -8.78
N LEU A 516 11.99 28.32 -9.55
CA LEU A 516 11.54 28.11 -10.94
C LEU A 516 12.67 27.58 -11.81
N ARG A 517 13.90 28.09 -11.68
CA ARG A 517 15.06 27.53 -12.41
C ARG A 517 15.33 26.07 -12.03
N ALA A 518 15.27 25.75 -10.74
CA ALA A 518 15.46 24.38 -10.26
C ALA A 518 14.37 23.42 -10.79
N PHE A 519 13.10 23.86 -10.79
CA PHE A 519 11.99 23.09 -11.36
C PHE A 519 12.11 22.90 -12.87
N HIS A 520 12.65 23.87 -13.62
CA HIS A 520 12.80 23.75 -15.08
C HIS A 520 13.64 22.55 -15.50
N ALA A 521 14.77 22.31 -14.82
CA ALA A 521 15.59 21.11 -15.09
C ALA A 521 14.82 19.82 -14.76
N MET A 522 14.11 19.79 -13.62
CA MET A 522 13.29 18.64 -13.21
C MET A 522 12.11 18.39 -14.16
N ASP A 523 11.49 19.45 -14.69
CA ASP A 523 10.40 19.35 -15.68
C ASP A 523 10.87 18.70 -16.98
N HIS A 524 12.06 19.04 -17.44
CA HIS A 524 12.64 18.42 -18.64
C HIS A 524 12.78 16.90 -18.46
N ASP A 525 13.37 16.48 -17.33
CA ASP A 525 13.62 15.07 -17.03
C ASP A 525 12.31 14.30 -16.82
N GLY A 526 11.38 14.88 -16.04
CA GLY A 526 10.09 14.27 -15.77
C GLY A 526 9.25 14.09 -17.03
N ARG A 527 9.19 15.09 -17.89
CA ARG A 527 8.49 14.98 -19.18
C ARG A 527 9.16 13.97 -20.12
N ALA A 528 10.50 13.84 -20.10
CA ALA A 528 11.20 12.81 -20.84
C ALA A 528 10.84 11.40 -20.35
N GLN A 529 10.74 11.19 -19.04
CA GLN A 529 10.30 9.93 -18.46
C GLN A 529 8.83 9.63 -18.83
N MET A 530 7.93 10.64 -18.75
CA MET A 530 6.53 10.46 -19.15
C MET A 530 6.37 10.12 -20.64
N ARG A 531 7.20 10.68 -21.54
CA ARG A 531 7.20 10.28 -22.95
C ARG A 531 7.55 8.79 -23.14
N ARG A 532 8.48 8.24 -22.36
CA ARG A 532 8.80 6.80 -22.37
C ARG A 532 7.62 5.94 -21.92
N GLU A 533 6.77 6.48 -21.04
CA GLU A 533 5.54 5.85 -20.58
C GLU A 533 4.36 6.04 -21.57
N GLY A 534 4.55 6.80 -22.65
CA GLY A 534 3.55 7.05 -23.71
C GLY A 534 2.69 8.29 -23.48
N PHE A 535 3.11 9.23 -22.63
CA PHE A 535 2.38 10.47 -22.36
C PHE A 535 3.22 11.69 -22.78
N SER A 536 2.58 12.68 -23.43
CA SER A 536 3.26 13.90 -23.88
C SER A 536 2.32 15.11 -23.88
N GLY A 537 2.90 16.31 -23.92
CA GLY A 537 2.16 17.58 -24.03
C GLY A 537 1.13 17.80 -22.93
N PRO A 538 -0.11 18.21 -23.28
CA PRO A 538 -1.20 18.48 -22.32
C PRO A 538 -1.71 17.26 -21.56
N ALA A 539 -1.41 16.04 -22.04
CA ALA A 539 -1.78 14.80 -21.35
C ALA A 539 -0.97 14.58 -20.06
N VAL A 540 0.08 15.36 -19.83
CA VAL A 540 0.90 15.29 -18.62
C VAL A 540 0.57 16.47 -17.70
N GLN A 541 -0.03 16.19 -16.56
CA GLN A 541 -0.23 17.16 -15.47
C GLN A 541 0.99 17.15 -14.56
N VAL A 542 1.37 18.33 -14.04
CA VAL A 542 2.52 18.48 -13.15
C VAL A 542 2.09 19.17 -11.86
N PHE A 543 2.33 18.52 -10.74
CA PHE A 543 2.10 19.06 -9.39
C PHE A 543 3.47 19.30 -8.74
N ARG A 544 3.68 20.52 -8.24
CA ARG A 544 4.93 20.90 -7.59
C ARG A 544 4.71 21.21 -6.13
N SER A 545 5.62 20.73 -5.28
CA SER A 545 5.61 21.04 -3.84
C SER A 545 7.03 21.26 -3.32
N LEU A 546 7.10 21.78 -2.10
CA LEU A 546 8.33 22.14 -1.41
C LEU A 546 8.34 21.46 -0.04
N ASP A 547 9.46 20.84 0.32
CA ASP A 547 9.72 20.45 1.70
C ASP A 547 10.38 21.62 2.41
N MET A 548 9.71 22.18 3.40
CA MET A 548 10.11 23.41 4.09
C MET A 548 10.22 23.22 5.59
N ARG A 549 11.15 23.96 6.18
CA ARG A 549 11.31 24.05 7.63
C ARG A 549 11.75 25.45 8.04
N TYR A 550 11.69 25.77 9.31
CA TYR A 550 12.46 26.91 9.81
C TYR A 550 13.95 26.55 9.85
N VAL A 551 14.80 27.53 9.55
CA VAL A 551 16.26 27.36 9.67
C VAL A 551 16.62 26.85 11.07
N GLY A 552 17.41 25.79 11.13
CA GLY A 552 17.80 25.10 12.37
C GLY A 552 16.84 24.01 12.85
N GLN A 553 15.70 23.79 12.21
CA GLN A 553 14.85 22.62 12.46
C GLN A 553 15.34 21.37 11.71
N SER A 554 14.98 20.19 12.22
CA SER A 554 15.40 18.91 11.64
C SER A 554 14.36 18.26 10.73
N TYR A 555 13.07 18.66 10.83
CA TYR A 555 11.97 18.05 10.09
C TYR A 555 11.31 19.06 9.16
N GLU A 556 10.95 18.59 7.98
CA GLU A 556 10.30 19.38 6.94
C GLU A 556 8.79 19.12 6.90
N LEU A 557 8.04 20.14 6.48
CA LEU A 557 6.64 20.02 6.09
C LEU A 557 6.53 20.21 4.58
N ASN A 558 5.78 19.34 3.92
CA ASN A 558 5.50 19.48 2.49
C ASN A 558 4.37 20.48 2.26
N VAL A 559 4.60 21.46 1.41
CA VAL A 559 3.61 22.48 1.03
C VAL A 559 3.55 22.65 -0.48
N PRO A 560 2.39 22.97 -1.07
CA PRO A 560 2.27 23.22 -2.50
C PRO A 560 3.13 24.41 -2.96
N PHE A 561 3.79 24.29 -4.12
CA PHE A 561 4.44 25.43 -4.77
C PHE A 561 3.43 26.26 -5.56
N ALA A 562 2.59 27.00 -4.85
CA ALA A 562 1.57 27.85 -5.42
C ALA A 562 1.43 29.16 -4.60
N GLY A 563 1.17 30.27 -5.25
CA GLY A 563 0.94 31.57 -4.59
C GLY A 563 2.02 31.93 -3.57
N ASP A 564 1.60 32.25 -2.35
CA ASP A 564 2.46 32.50 -1.20
C ASP A 564 2.69 31.19 -0.41
N PHE A 565 3.69 30.45 -0.80
CA PHE A 565 4.08 29.18 -0.16
C PHE A 565 4.64 29.37 1.25
N ILE A 566 5.16 30.56 1.61
CA ILE A 566 5.60 30.88 2.98
C ILE A 566 4.40 30.90 3.92
N SER A 567 3.34 31.63 3.57
CA SER A 567 2.11 31.62 4.36
C SER A 567 1.46 30.22 4.40
N ALA A 568 1.56 29.44 3.33
CA ALA A 568 1.11 28.03 3.34
C ALA A 568 1.92 27.20 4.33
N PHE A 569 3.24 27.37 4.38
CA PHE A 569 4.11 26.71 5.35
C PHE A 569 3.76 27.11 6.79
N HIS A 570 3.56 28.40 7.07
CA HIS A 570 3.18 28.84 8.42
C HIS A 570 1.86 28.20 8.88
N ARG A 571 0.83 28.15 8.02
CA ARG A 571 -0.43 27.46 8.34
C ARG A 571 -0.23 25.97 8.57
N ALA A 572 0.59 25.30 7.77
CA ALA A 572 0.89 23.89 7.95
C ALA A 572 1.63 23.61 9.26
N HIS A 573 2.57 24.51 9.63
CA HIS A 573 3.34 24.42 10.87
C HIS A 573 2.43 24.65 12.09
N GLU A 574 1.54 25.65 12.04
CA GLU A 574 0.56 25.92 13.09
C GLU A 574 -0.39 24.72 13.28
N LYS A 575 -0.92 24.16 12.18
CA LYS A 575 -1.76 22.97 12.23
C LYS A 575 -1.05 21.76 12.86
N ARG A 576 0.25 21.59 12.58
CA ARG A 576 1.02 20.43 13.04
C ARG A 576 1.56 20.57 14.46
N TYR A 577 2.02 21.78 14.82
CA TYR A 577 2.76 22.04 16.06
C TYR A 577 2.09 23.04 17.00
N GLY A 578 0.96 23.66 16.60
CA GLY A 578 0.23 24.61 17.40
C GLY A 578 0.78 26.04 17.38
N TYR A 579 1.84 26.31 16.63
CA TYR A 579 2.45 27.64 16.52
C TYR A 579 3.12 27.87 15.16
N PHE A 580 3.39 29.15 14.84
CA PHE A 580 4.28 29.56 13.75
C PHE A 580 5.01 30.86 14.13
N ASP A 581 6.10 31.17 13.43
CA ASP A 581 6.91 32.37 13.66
C ASP A 581 7.28 33.05 12.33
N ARG A 582 6.70 34.23 12.08
CA ARG A 582 6.95 35.02 10.87
C ARG A 582 8.33 35.71 10.86
N ALA A 583 8.97 35.87 12.01
CA ALA A 583 10.27 36.51 12.11
C ALA A 583 11.42 35.55 11.72
N ARG A 584 11.21 34.22 11.81
CA ARG A 584 12.22 33.23 11.48
C ARG A 584 12.39 33.04 9.98
N TRP A 585 13.65 32.77 9.58
CA TRP A 585 13.96 32.34 8.23
C TRP A 585 13.41 30.93 7.98
N CYS A 586 12.84 30.77 6.78
CA CYS A 586 12.45 29.47 6.27
C CYS A 586 13.52 28.92 5.34
N GLU A 587 13.71 27.63 5.35
CA GLU A 587 14.55 26.89 4.40
C GLU A 587 13.68 25.99 3.52
N VAL A 588 13.77 26.14 2.21
CA VAL A 588 13.28 25.16 1.25
C VAL A 588 14.38 24.13 1.10
N VAL A 589 14.16 22.93 1.65
CA VAL A 589 15.15 21.85 1.66
C VAL A 589 15.13 21.08 0.35
N ASN A 590 13.94 20.58 -0.03
CA ASN A 590 13.75 19.88 -1.29
C ASN A 590 12.63 20.52 -2.12
N ILE A 591 12.78 20.39 -3.44
CA ILE A 591 11.71 20.58 -4.40
C ILE A 591 11.20 19.21 -4.84
N ARG A 592 9.88 19.08 -5.02
CA ARG A 592 9.24 17.85 -5.50
C ARG A 592 8.34 18.15 -6.69
N ALA A 593 8.34 17.27 -7.67
CA ALA A 593 7.43 17.34 -8.81
C ALA A 593 6.83 15.97 -9.12
N ARG A 594 5.49 15.89 -9.12
CA ARG A 594 4.74 14.73 -9.58
C ARG A 594 4.22 14.98 -10.98
N PHE A 595 4.57 14.13 -11.90
CA PHE A 595 4.07 14.10 -13.28
C PHE A 595 3.03 13.00 -13.37
N SER A 596 1.82 13.34 -13.87
CA SER A 596 0.70 12.41 -13.96
C SER A 596 0.14 12.36 -15.38
N GLY A 597 0.10 11.16 -15.95
CA GLY A 597 -0.55 10.86 -17.23
C GLY A 597 -1.88 10.15 -16.99
N ARG A 598 -2.99 10.80 -17.38
CA ARG A 598 -4.34 10.27 -17.14
C ARG A 598 -4.58 9.00 -17.95
N THR A 599 -5.08 7.97 -17.29
CA THR A 599 -5.52 6.71 -17.90
C THR A 599 -7.05 6.68 -18.05
N ALA A 600 -7.56 5.78 -18.91
CA ALA A 600 -8.99 5.53 -18.98
C ALA A 600 -9.51 5.00 -17.63
N LYS A 601 -10.64 5.55 -17.18
CA LYS A 601 -11.22 5.23 -15.87
C LYS A 601 -12.49 4.40 -16.06
N PRO A 602 -12.59 3.19 -15.49
CA PRO A 602 -13.86 2.49 -15.43
C PRO A 602 -14.86 3.26 -14.56
N THR A 603 -16.12 3.16 -14.89
CA THR A 603 -17.22 3.73 -14.10
C THR A 603 -17.79 2.69 -13.14
N LEU A 604 -18.29 3.13 -12.00
CA LEU A 604 -19.02 2.25 -11.07
C LEU A 604 -20.34 1.81 -11.72
N PRO A 605 -20.81 0.58 -11.40
CA PRO A 605 -22.12 0.14 -11.82
C PRO A 605 -23.20 1.07 -11.27
N LYS A 606 -24.33 1.17 -11.97
CA LYS A 606 -25.52 1.84 -11.48
C LYS A 606 -26.60 0.79 -11.28
N LEU A 607 -27.06 0.63 -10.05
CA LEU A 607 -28.17 -0.26 -9.75
C LEU A 607 -29.51 0.37 -10.17
N ALA A 608 -30.41 -0.49 -10.63
CA ALA A 608 -31.80 -0.09 -10.82
C ALA A 608 -32.43 0.37 -9.50
N GLY A 609 -33.26 1.39 -9.55
CA GLY A 609 -34.03 1.84 -8.42
C GLY A 609 -34.94 0.73 -7.90
N GLY A 610 -35.06 0.64 -6.57
CA GLY A 610 -35.97 -0.26 -5.85
C GLY A 610 -36.77 0.49 -4.81
N GLY A 611 -37.79 -0.18 -4.23
CA GLY A 611 -38.47 0.34 -3.05
C GLY A 611 -37.59 0.30 -1.81
N LEU A 612 -38.14 0.77 -0.68
CA LEU A 612 -37.40 0.78 0.60
C LEU A 612 -37.17 -0.63 1.14
N SER A 613 -38.03 -1.59 0.82
CA SER A 613 -38.01 -2.96 1.36
C SER A 613 -36.88 -3.81 0.75
N PRO A 614 -36.01 -4.44 1.55
CA PRO A 614 -35.01 -5.39 1.09
C PRO A 614 -35.52 -6.83 1.01
N ALA A 615 -36.85 -7.07 1.09
CA ALA A 615 -37.44 -8.40 1.23
C ALA A 615 -37.05 -9.37 0.11
N ALA A 616 -36.90 -8.89 -1.12
CA ALA A 616 -36.47 -9.71 -2.27
C ALA A 616 -35.03 -10.26 -2.13
N ALA A 617 -34.22 -9.62 -1.32
CA ALA A 617 -32.83 -10.03 -1.05
C ALA A 617 -32.72 -10.94 0.19
N LEU A 618 -33.78 -11.15 0.96
CA LEU A 618 -33.76 -12.00 2.15
C LEU A 618 -33.50 -13.46 1.76
N VAL A 619 -32.48 -14.06 2.35
CA VAL A 619 -32.11 -15.48 2.15
C VAL A 619 -32.62 -16.33 3.30
N SER A 620 -32.34 -15.89 4.54
CA SER A 620 -32.65 -16.66 5.76
C SER A 620 -32.68 -15.74 6.98
N LYS A 621 -33.01 -16.33 8.12
CA LYS A 621 -32.78 -15.73 9.43
C LYS A 621 -32.00 -16.70 10.30
N THR A 622 -30.96 -16.21 10.96
CA THR A 622 -30.08 -17.00 11.83
C THR A 622 -29.93 -16.35 13.21
N SER A 623 -29.36 -17.08 14.14
CA SER A 623 -29.01 -16.56 15.46
C SER A 623 -27.59 -16.03 15.44
N VAL A 624 -27.41 -14.76 15.76
CA VAL A 624 -26.06 -14.10 15.81
C VAL A 624 -25.87 -13.50 17.19
N ARG A 625 -24.72 -13.75 17.80
CA ARG A 625 -24.40 -13.18 19.10
C ARG A 625 -23.76 -11.81 18.92
N PHE A 626 -24.39 -10.80 19.53
CA PHE A 626 -23.85 -9.45 19.70
C PHE A 626 -23.66 -9.18 21.18
N ARG A 627 -22.41 -8.97 21.60
CA ARG A 627 -22.07 -8.86 23.04
C ARG A 627 -22.62 -10.04 23.86
N ASP A 628 -23.55 -9.76 24.75
CA ASP A 628 -23.96 -10.72 25.78
C ASP A 628 -25.11 -11.68 25.39
N ARG A 629 -25.80 -11.41 24.28
CA ARG A 629 -27.00 -12.17 23.90
C ARG A 629 -27.13 -12.48 22.43
N PRO A 630 -27.77 -13.60 22.08
CA PRO A 630 -28.12 -13.92 20.70
C PRO A 630 -29.30 -13.06 20.22
N HIS A 631 -29.25 -12.70 18.93
CA HIS A 631 -30.31 -11.96 18.23
C HIS A 631 -30.75 -12.71 17.00
N ARG A 632 -32.06 -12.75 16.76
CA ARG A 632 -32.61 -13.24 15.48
C ARG A 632 -32.27 -12.25 14.38
N THR A 633 -31.35 -12.61 13.50
CA THR A 633 -30.68 -11.74 12.51
C THR A 633 -31.07 -12.14 11.10
N ALA A 634 -31.50 -11.18 10.29
CA ALA A 634 -31.82 -11.41 8.89
C ALA A 634 -30.52 -11.51 8.05
N VAL A 635 -30.48 -12.45 7.11
CA VAL A 635 -29.37 -12.65 6.17
C VAL A 635 -29.86 -12.26 4.78
N TYR A 636 -29.17 -11.31 4.15
CA TYR A 636 -29.49 -10.79 2.82
C TYR A 636 -28.38 -11.13 1.82
N ASP A 637 -28.76 -11.44 0.59
CA ASP A 637 -27.85 -11.54 -0.55
C ASP A 637 -27.67 -10.17 -1.20
N ARG A 638 -26.46 -9.65 -1.18
CA ARG A 638 -26.14 -8.33 -1.75
C ARG A 638 -26.48 -8.20 -3.22
N SER A 639 -26.33 -9.26 -4.00
CA SER A 639 -26.60 -9.25 -5.45
C SER A 639 -28.08 -8.98 -5.80
N ARG A 640 -28.98 -9.25 -4.84
CA ARG A 640 -30.43 -9.04 -5.00
C ARG A 640 -30.90 -7.69 -4.46
N LEU A 641 -30.03 -6.92 -3.79
CA LEU A 641 -30.35 -5.59 -3.30
C LEU A 641 -30.47 -4.59 -4.44
N ARG A 642 -31.35 -3.60 -4.27
CA ARG A 642 -31.62 -2.52 -5.21
C ARG A 642 -31.28 -1.15 -4.59
N ALA A 643 -31.00 -0.16 -5.44
CA ALA A 643 -30.80 1.20 -4.97
C ALA A 643 -32.02 1.71 -4.21
N GLY A 644 -31.83 2.25 -3.02
CA GLY A 644 -32.90 2.73 -2.13
C GLY A 644 -33.32 1.74 -1.04
N ASN A 645 -32.96 0.43 -1.15
CA ASN A 645 -33.32 -0.51 -0.09
C ASN A 645 -32.76 -0.07 1.26
N ARG A 646 -33.56 -0.22 2.34
CA ARG A 646 -33.17 0.02 3.74
C ARG A 646 -33.13 -1.31 4.48
N ILE A 647 -31.99 -1.56 5.12
CA ILE A 647 -31.71 -2.82 5.82
C ILE A 647 -31.67 -2.52 7.31
N PRO A 648 -32.71 -2.92 8.07
CA PRO A 648 -32.70 -2.73 9.53
C PRO A 648 -31.76 -3.74 10.19
N GLY A 649 -30.88 -3.30 11.10
CA GLY A 649 -30.13 -4.21 11.97
C GLY A 649 -31.00 -4.79 13.11
N PRO A 650 -30.66 -5.97 13.66
CA PRO A 650 -29.49 -6.75 13.27
C PRO A 650 -29.66 -7.44 11.92
N ALA A 651 -28.62 -7.38 11.09
CA ALA A 651 -28.61 -8.02 9.78
C ALA A 651 -27.19 -8.44 9.34
N ILE A 652 -27.12 -9.46 8.49
CA ILE A 652 -25.92 -9.86 7.76
C ILE A 652 -26.21 -9.66 6.27
N VAL A 653 -25.28 -9.04 5.55
CA VAL A 653 -25.31 -8.97 4.09
C VAL A 653 -24.15 -9.78 3.55
N THR A 654 -24.45 -10.87 2.84
CA THR A 654 -23.46 -11.76 2.24
C THR A 654 -23.23 -11.40 0.79
N GLU A 655 -21.98 -11.51 0.36
CA GLU A 655 -21.57 -11.33 -1.03
C GLU A 655 -20.41 -12.27 -1.38
N TYR A 656 -20.02 -12.30 -2.66
CA TYR A 656 -19.00 -13.23 -3.16
C TYR A 656 -17.68 -13.17 -2.34
N SER A 657 -17.19 -11.98 -1.99
CA SER A 657 -15.84 -11.80 -1.45
C SER A 657 -15.79 -11.25 -0.02
N ALA A 658 -16.94 -10.93 0.58
CA ALA A 658 -16.99 -10.33 1.92
C ALA A 658 -18.33 -10.58 2.60
N THR A 659 -18.39 -10.29 3.90
CA THR A 659 -19.61 -10.29 4.70
C THR A 659 -19.71 -8.96 5.45
N THR A 660 -20.88 -8.32 5.39
CA THR A 660 -21.16 -7.10 6.17
C THR A 660 -22.08 -7.43 7.33
N VAL A 661 -21.70 -7.02 8.54
CA VAL A 661 -22.49 -7.17 9.76
C VAL A 661 -23.07 -5.81 10.15
N ILE A 662 -24.39 -5.75 10.27
CA ILE A 662 -25.14 -4.58 10.75
C ILE A 662 -25.66 -4.93 12.15
N PRO A 663 -25.07 -4.40 13.24
CA PRO A 663 -25.46 -4.77 14.60
C PRO A 663 -26.81 -4.15 15.01
N PRO A 664 -27.40 -4.57 16.16
CA PRO A 664 -28.54 -3.89 16.76
C PRO A 664 -28.26 -2.40 16.94
N GLY A 665 -29.27 -1.55 16.72
CA GLY A 665 -29.13 -0.09 16.80
C GLY A 665 -28.53 0.57 15.55
N TRP A 666 -28.18 -0.20 14.53
CA TRP A 666 -27.71 0.32 13.24
C TRP A 666 -28.71 0.02 12.11
N SER A 667 -28.61 0.74 11.02
CA SER A 667 -29.34 0.49 9.79
C SER A 667 -28.46 0.76 8.57
N GLY A 668 -28.74 0.07 7.46
CA GLY A 668 -28.05 0.24 6.19
C GLY A 668 -28.99 0.80 5.12
N ARG A 669 -28.42 1.57 4.18
CA ARG A 669 -29.08 2.03 2.97
C ARG A 669 -28.19 1.69 1.75
N VAL A 670 -28.82 1.17 0.69
CA VAL A 670 -28.13 0.91 -0.57
C VAL A 670 -28.16 2.17 -1.44
N ASP A 671 -27.01 2.67 -1.88
CA ASP A 671 -26.92 3.80 -2.78
C ASP A 671 -27.10 3.39 -4.25
N ARG A 672 -27.07 4.37 -5.17
CA ARG A 672 -27.22 4.13 -6.63
C ARG A 672 -26.08 3.31 -7.25
N ASN A 673 -24.93 3.25 -6.60
CA ASN A 673 -23.76 2.48 -7.06
C ASN A 673 -23.66 1.10 -6.39
N GLY A 674 -24.64 0.75 -5.54
CA GLY A 674 -24.65 -0.52 -4.80
C GLY A 674 -23.79 -0.52 -3.55
N ASN A 675 -23.31 0.64 -3.08
CA ASN A 675 -22.63 0.73 -1.81
C ASN A 675 -23.61 0.64 -0.65
N LEU A 676 -23.18 0.09 0.50
CA LEU A 676 -23.94 0.12 1.74
C LEU A 676 -23.47 1.30 2.58
N ILE A 677 -24.38 2.19 2.92
CA ILE A 677 -24.15 3.28 3.86
C ILE A 677 -24.82 2.88 5.16
N LEU A 678 -24.02 2.65 6.21
CA LEU A 678 -24.48 2.18 7.52
C LEU A 678 -24.43 3.33 8.51
N GLU A 679 -25.50 3.54 9.27
CA GLU A 679 -25.62 4.63 10.24
C GLU A 679 -26.32 4.13 11.50
N PRO A 680 -25.99 4.69 12.69
CA PRO A 680 -26.77 4.45 13.91
C PRO A 680 -28.23 4.85 13.68
N ARG A 681 -29.17 4.07 14.23
CA ARG A 681 -30.58 4.48 14.27
C ARG A 681 -30.73 5.58 15.28
N ARG A 682 -31.30 6.68 14.87
CA ARG A 682 -31.72 7.77 15.76
C ARG A 682 -32.93 7.34 16.61
#